data_102429ef53ac069ea86acc7913cd46fa
#
_entry.id   102429ef53ac069ea86acc7913cd46fa
#
_cell.length_a   1.000
_cell.length_b   1.000
_cell.length_c   1.000
_cell.angle_alpha   90.00
_cell.angle_beta   90.00
_cell.angle_gamma   90.00
#
_symmetry.space_group_name_H-M   'P 1'
#
loop_
_entity.id
_entity.type
_entity.pdbx_description
1 polymer ?
#
loop_
_entity_poly.entity_id
_entity_poly.type
_entity_poly.pdbx_seq_one_letter_code
_entity_poly.pdbx_strand_id
1 'polypeptide(L)'
;MSYEDNIPEFALRPAKEPEETGDGFDPTPYDRLLYGEEKDTSLSAEEYESPDSEAAVAAEPLEENKTEEYRTQEPEQENYSQQEPVEIKTETEDKTGYSAESEEEKEEAEPKKKKESVKIIPLSQNSSFSKMKITDVRDKMPERVYIEEDILVPDVKPDLLSVLAMDAAVKISEKEIQTGQSGEETLSADGEVVLQTVYLPEKASEQEPLITIRSSVPFKADWTVNAEPYSKMSIQPQVERVDYTVINERKFRAKVTITLNMKEYKDMELDIFEGIKGEAVQILKEDITVTDIAASKRDIMDINEELPLKETGAVPEKILKYDINIAENHRQITGEKAVINASATCNVLYLAKVESEEQTEAIPRLYQGKCEFTQFIPLEAAEGCSGSRVSFEEKDLKIRIADENEAQAGFVMEGSVITSLDVYKNVTKGMVADIYHKEKEITYDMAKVRSRVLKGSGMTDITVRETVVSPEAEISEVIYISGKIKNISAMAEKGRAAIEGTLTVKLLCMPEQKSDKPFSISKDIPFKDSIDIVNSQEETEINVAGTVRELWFDVINGKQVEIRGSICASAEVMETKELKLMKNLCLLESEEPDKKGPSMVLYITRKGDCMWDIAKKYRTTVERLKAINEVEADSLEEGKKLLVVR
;
A
#
# COMPACT_ATOMS: atom_id res chain seq x y z
N MET A 1 -56.23 -8.58 30.69
CA MET A 1 -56.45 -7.30 30.05
C MET A 1 -55.65 -7.28 28.79
N SER A 2 -56.36 -7.54 27.73
CA SER A 2 -55.96 -7.57 26.33
C SER A 2 -55.72 -6.17 25.80
N TYR A 3 -54.72 -5.96 25.03
CA TYR A 3 -54.65 -4.90 24.02
C TYR A 3 -54.20 -5.52 22.70
N GLU A 4 -55.19 -5.86 21.89
CA GLU A 4 -55.15 -5.92 20.43
C GLU A 4 -55.29 -4.48 19.94
N ASP A 5 -54.69 -4.25 18.77
CA ASP A 5 -55.13 -3.42 17.68
C ASP A 5 -54.03 -2.52 17.07
N ASN A 6 -53.88 -2.76 15.78
CA ASN A 6 -53.70 -1.91 14.61
C ASN A 6 -52.42 -2.07 13.82
N ILE A 7 -52.51 -3.00 12.86
CA ILE A 7 -51.69 -3.01 11.65
C ILE A 7 -52.58 -2.58 10.48
N PRO A 8 -52.29 -1.54 9.70
CA PRO A 8 -53.07 -1.24 8.50
C PRO A 8 -52.61 -2.13 7.33
N GLU A 9 -53.57 -2.88 6.78
CA GLU A 9 -53.49 -3.57 5.50
C GLU A 9 -53.22 -2.59 4.35
N PHE A 10 -52.10 -2.73 3.68
CA PHE A 10 -51.89 -2.16 2.35
C PHE A 10 -52.27 -3.20 1.29
N ALA A 11 -53.43 -3.01 0.69
CA ALA A 11 -53.91 -3.76 -0.45
C ALA A 11 -53.04 -3.51 -1.68
N LEU A 12 -52.42 -4.57 -2.19
CA LEU A 12 -51.78 -4.64 -3.50
C LEU A 12 -52.87 -4.58 -4.60
N ARG A 13 -52.85 -3.51 -5.40
CA ARG A 13 -53.60 -3.43 -6.65
C ARG A 13 -52.76 -4.06 -7.78
N PRO A 14 -53.30 -4.88 -8.66
CA PRO A 14 -52.61 -5.38 -9.81
C PRO A 14 -52.33 -4.27 -10.83
N ALA A 15 -51.11 -4.27 -11.41
CA ALA A 15 -50.71 -3.34 -12.45
C ALA A 15 -51.54 -3.61 -13.73
N LYS A 16 -52.06 -2.53 -14.32
CA LYS A 16 -52.68 -2.52 -15.66
C LYS A 16 -51.56 -2.61 -16.71
N GLU A 17 -51.79 -3.45 -17.70
CA GLU A 17 -51.00 -3.50 -18.95
C GLU A 17 -51.05 -2.15 -19.66
N PRO A 18 -49.99 -1.62 -20.24
CA PRO A 18 -49.97 -0.41 -21.04
C PRO A 18 -50.50 -0.69 -22.45
N GLU A 19 -51.46 0.12 -22.87
CA GLU A 19 -51.97 0.21 -24.26
C GLU A 19 -50.86 0.72 -25.19
N GLU A 20 -50.69 0.06 -26.35
CA GLU A 20 -49.83 0.50 -27.45
C GLU A 20 -50.32 1.84 -28.01
N THR A 21 -49.55 2.90 -27.82
CA THR A 21 -49.61 4.09 -28.67
C THR A 21 -48.26 4.28 -29.34
N GLY A 22 -48.25 4.02 -30.63
CA GLY A 22 -47.13 4.27 -31.49
C GLY A 22 -46.84 5.78 -31.61
N ASP A 23 -45.64 6.16 -31.18
CA ASP A 23 -44.96 7.35 -31.67
C ASP A 23 -43.46 7.06 -31.66
N GLY A 24 -42.85 7.25 -32.85
CA GLY A 24 -41.48 6.90 -33.13
C GLY A 24 -40.47 7.68 -32.29
N PHE A 25 -39.76 6.95 -31.46
CA PHE A 25 -38.59 7.45 -30.74
C PHE A 25 -37.33 7.16 -31.57
N ASP A 26 -36.67 8.22 -32.00
CA ASP A 26 -35.39 8.12 -32.71
C ASP A 26 -34.26 8.07 -31.63
N PRO A 27 -33.56 6.92 -31.44
CA PRO A 27 -32.57 6.80 -30.36
C PRO A 27 -31.33 7.66 -30.63
N THR A 28 -30.85 8.30 -29.58
CA THR A 28 -29.64 9.12 -29.61
C THR A 28 -28.39 8.26 -29.91
N PRO A 29 -27.27 8.85 -30.36
CA PRO A 29 -26.04 8.10 -30.66
C PRO A 29 -25.47 7.30 -29.45
N TYR A 30 -25.91 7.59 -28.24
CA TYR A 30 -25.50 6.90 -27.01
C TYR A 30 -26.24 5.59 -26.78
N ASP A 31 -27.48 5.48 -27.25
CA ASP A 31 -28.29 4.26 -27.08
C ASP A 31 -27.88 3.13 -28.03
N ARG A 32 -27.20 3.46 -29.14
CA ARG A 32 -26.67 2.48 -30.11
C ARG A 32 -25.42 1.74 -29.64
N LEU A 33 -24.77 2.21 -28.58
CA LEU A 33 -23.59 1.55 -27.98
C LEU A 33 -23.94 0.50 -26.93
N LEU A 34 -25.17 0.47 -26.42
CA LEU A 34 -25.63 -0.43 -25.36
C LEU A 34 -26.39 -1.66 -25.83
N TYR A 35 -26.94 -1.61 -27.04
CA TYR A 35 -27.69 -2.74 -27.62
C TYR A 35 -27.17 -3.04 -29.03
N GLY A 36 -26.26 -4.05 -29.13
CA GLY A 36 -25.74 -4.52 -30.41
C GLY A 36 -26.88 -5.09 -31.28
N GLU A 37 -27.00 -4.60 -32.51
CA GLU A 37 -27.90 -5.18 -33.53
C GLU A 37 -27.45 -6.61 -33.89
N GLU A 38 -28.26 -7.59 -33.61
CA GLU A 38 -28.18 -8.90 -34.24
C GLU A 38 -28.55 -8.75 -35.73
N LYS A 39 -27.57 -8.90 -36.61
CA LYS A 39 -27.82 -9.09 -38.04
C LYS A 39 -27.77 -10.58 -38.38
N ASP A 40 -28.92 -11.14 -38.64
CA ASP A 40 -29.08 -12.33 -39.47
C ASP A 40 -28.41 -12.15 -40.83
N THR A 41 -27.39 -12.93 -41.12
CA THR A 41 -26.93 -13.16 -42.48
C THR A 41 -26.60 -14.64 -42.68
N SER A 42 -27.59 -15.36 -43.20
CA SER A 42 -27.37 -16.57 -43.99
C SER A 42 -26.76 -16.15 -45.33
N LEU A 43 -25.52 -16.50 -45.61
CA LEU A 43 -24.98 -16.57 -46.97
C LEU A 43 -23.93 -17.66 -47.07
N SER A 44 -24.19 -18.50 -48.03
CA SER A 44 -23.54 -19.61 -48.69
C SER A 44 -22.01 -19.63 -48.72
N ALA A 45 -21.51 -20.87 -48.55
CA ALA A 45 -20.15 -21.29 -48.83
C ALA A 45 -19.78 -21.06 -50.30
N GLU A 46 -18.67 -20.35 -50.53
CA GLU A 46 -17.89 -20.44 -51.76
C GLU A 46 -16.43 -20.68 -51.43
N GLU A 47 -15.89 -21.66 -52.13
CA GLU A 47 -14.53 -22.16 -52.14
C GLU A 47 -13.53 -21.04 -52.45
N TYR A 48 -12.41 -20.96 -51.71
CA TYR A 48 -11.20 -20.34 -52.20
C TYR A 48 -10.00 -21.28 -52.06
N GLU A 49 -9.50 -21.64 -53.24
CA GLU A 49 -8.27 -22.39 -53.48
C GLU A 49 -7.04 -21.64 -52.94
N SER A 50 -6.10 -22.38 -52.40
CA SER A 50 -4.74 -21.97 -52.06
C SER A 50 -3.87 -21.94 -53.32
N PRO A 51 -2.93 -21.00 -53.47
CA PRO A 51 -1.80 -21.17 -54.35
C PRO A 51 -0.54 -21.61 -53.59
N ASP A 52 -0.02 -22.75 -53.99
CA ASP A 52 1.35 -23.19 -53.80
C ASP A 52 2.34 -22.18 -54.39
N SER A 53 3.43 -21.89 -53.68
CA SER A 53 4.74 -21.64 -54.32
C SER A 53 5.87 -21.93 -53.37
N GLU A 54 6.66 -22.89 -53.74
CA GLU A 54 7.99 -23.27 -53.31
C GLU A 54 8.97 -22.07 -53.37
N ALA A 55 9.78 -21.89 -52.33
CA ALA A 55 11.14 -21.41 -52.48
C ALA A 55 12.01 -21.94 -51.35
N ALA A 56 12.73 -22.99 -51.65
CA ALA A 56 13.88 -23.45 -50.88
C ALA A 56 15.01 -22.46 -50.99
N VAL A 57 15.55 -21.99 -49.86
CA VAL A 57 16.86 -21.33 -49.78
C VAL A 57 17.70 -22.05 -48.72
N ALA A 58 18.87 -22.46 -49.17
CA ALA A 58 19.87 -23.25 -48.53
C ALA A 58 20.40 -22.64 -47.21
N ALA A 59 20.61 -23.51 -46.22
CA ALA A 59 21.36 -23.22 -44.99
C ALA A 59 22.85 -23.39 -45.24
N GLU A 60 23.65 -22.35 -45.02
CA GLU A 60 25.08 -22.44 -44.78
C GLU A 60 25.37 -22.65 -43.29
N PRO A 61 26.43 -23.44 -42.94
CA PRO A 61 26.75 -23.76 -41.54
C PRO A 61 27.57 -22.65 -40.89
N LEU A 62 27.14 -22.20 -39.71
CA LEU A 62 27.90 -21.30 -38.85
C LEU A 62 28.97 -22.06 -38.07
N GLU A 63 30.18 -21.54 -38.12
CA GLU A 63 31.41 -22.01 -37.51
C GLU A 63 31.33 -22.11 -35.98
N GLU A 64 31.96 -23.17 -35.47
CA GLU A 64 32.28 -23.38 -34.05
C GLU A 64 33.18 -22.23 -33.53
N ASN A 65 32.70 -21.46 -32.57
CA ASN A 65 33.50 -20.54 -31.78
C ASN A 65 33.85 -21.15 -30.43
N LYS A 66 35.14 -21.22 -30.21
CA LYS A 66 35.88 -21.72 -29.06
C LYS A 66 35.39 -21.12 -27.75
N THR A 67 35.16 -21.99 -26.78
CA THR A 67 35.12 -21.72 -25.35
C THR A 67 36.42 -21.08 -24.85
N GLU A 68 36.35 -19.82 -24.42
CA GLU A 68 37.37 -19.22 -23.56
C GLU A 68 36.98 -19.46 -22.09
N GLU A 69 37.89 -20.19 -21.42
CA GLU A 69 37.88 -20.38 -19.97
C GLU A 69 38.08 -19.02 -19.27
N TYR A 70 37.04 -18.48 -18.62
CA TYR A 70 37.22 -17.43 -17.63
C TYR A 70 37.68 -18.02 -16.30
N ARG A 71 38.96 -17.83 -16.02
CA ARG A 71 39.63 -18.07 -14.76
C ARG A 71 39.05 -17.12 -13.71
N THR A 72 38.38 -17.65 -12.73
CA THR A 72 37.97 -16.97 -11.49
C THR A 72 39.22 -16.49 -10.74
N GLN A 73 39.40 -15.18 -10.67
CA GLN A 73 40.29 -14.55 -9.71
C GLN A 73 39.52 -14.25 -8.43
N GLU A 74 39.97 -14.82 -7.33
CA GLU A 74 39.58 -14.45 -5.97
C GLU A 74 39.97 -12.99 -5.69
N PRO A 75 39.17 -12.17 -5.02
CA PRO A 75 39.60 -10.86 -4.58
C PRO A 75 40.51 -10.98 -3.36
N GLU A 76 41.68 -10.38 -3.47
CA GLU A 76 42.65 -10.20 -2.39
C GLU A 76 42.03 -9.45 -1.20
N GLN A 77 42.23 -10.00 -0.02
CA GLN A 77 41.88 -9.37 1.26
C GLN A 77 42.83 -8.18 1.50
N GLU A 78 42.33 -6.96 1.39
CA GLU A 78 43.00 -5.78 1.94
C GLU A 78 42.85 -5.75 3.47
N ASN A 79 43.99 -5.89 4.13
CA ASN A 79 44.21 -5.70 5.54
C ASN A 79 43.96 -4.21 5.93
N TYR A 80 42.83 -3.89 6.55
CA TYR A 80 42.70 -2.64 7.27
C TYR A 80 43.26 -2.79 8.68
N SER A 81 44.44 -2.15 8.88
CA SER A 81 45.06 -1.96 10.17
C SER A 81 44.13 -1.20 11.13
N GLN A 82 43.99 -1.73 12.32
CA GLN A 82 43.37 -1.14 13.49
C GLN A 82 44.02 0.23 13.79
N GLN A 83 43.20 1.30 13.74
CA GLN A 83 43.50 2.57 14.40
C GLN A 83 42.73 2.63 15.71
N GLU A 84 43.48 2.78 16.78
CA GLU A 84 43.00 2.98 18.15
C GLU A 84 42.18 4.27 18.28
N PRO A 85 41.21 4.34 19.21
CA PRO A 85 40.40 5.55 19.42
C PRO A 85 41.20 6.62 20.18
N VAL A 86 41.19 7.82 19.64
CA VAL A 86 41.77 9.02 20.29
C VAL A 86 40.83 9.47 21.39
N GLU A 87 41.27 9.34 22.64
CA GLU A 87 40.63 9.93 23.81
C GLU A 87 40.73 11.46 23.74
N ILE A 88 39.58 12.15 23.73
CA ILE A 88 39.50 13.60 23.96
C ILE A 88 39.34 13.78 25.48
N LYS A 89 40.43 14.23 26.14
CA LYS A 89 40.39 14.67 27.53
C LYS A 89 39.75 16.03 27.61
N THR A 90 38.64 16.12 28.32
CA THR A 90 38.10 17.38 28.85
C THR A 90 38.83 17.75 30.12
N GLU A 91 39.63 18.81 30.07
CA GLU A 91 40.20 19.42 31.28
C GLU A 91 39.20 20.37 31.90
N THR A 92 38.79 20.07 33.12
CA THR A 92 38.13 20.99 34.03
C THR A 92 39.23 21.70 34.85
N GLU A 93 39.42 22.98 34.66
CA GLU A 93 40.28 23.78 35.54
C GLU A 93 39.50 24.30 36.75
N ASP A 94 40.00 23.93 37.92
CA ASP A 94 39.62 24.43 39.23
C ASP A 94 40.53 25.60 39.62
N LYS A 95 39.95 26.55 40.34
CA LYS A 95 40.57 27.79 40.81
C LYS A 95 41.60 27.55 41.89
N THR A 96 42.75 28.22 41.81
CA THR A 96 43.36 28.86 43.02
C THR A 96 44.32 29.96 42.58
N GLY A 97 44.23 31.11 43.28
CA GLY A 97 44.96 32.32 43.04
C GLY A 97 46.41 32.33 43.53
N TYR A 98 47.15 33.25 43.01
CA TYR A 98 48.17 34.05 43.77
C TYR A 98 48.51 35.31 43.00
N SER A 99 48.68 36.40 43.78
CA SER A 99 49.09 37.76 43.44
C SER A 99 50.57 37.89 43.03
N ALA A 100 50.88 38.75 42.09
CA ALA A 100 51.86 39.90 42.33
C ALA A 100 52.28 40.59 41.01
N GLU A 101 52.10 41.87 41.04
CA GLU A 101 52.94 42.95 40.57
C GLU A 101 53.40 43.12 39.11
N SER A 102 52.86 44.22 38.58
CA SER A 102 53.46 45.31 37.79
C SER A 102 54.32 45.01 36.55
N GLU A 103 53.77 45.47 35.41
CA GLU A 103 54.49 46.38 34.51
C GLU A 103 53.50 47.11 33.58
N GLU A 104 53.61 48.46 33.59
CA GLU A 104 52.81 49.33 32.73
C GLU A 104 53.33 49.28 31.30
N GLU A 105 52.52 48.78 30.39
CA GLU A 105 52.62 49.08 28.95
C GLU A 105 51.36 49.77 28.49
N LYS A 106 51.58 50.98 27.92
CA LYS A 106 50.54 51.84 27.36
C LYS A 106 49.97 51.15 26.08
N GLU A 107 48.81 50.52 26.16
CA GLU A 107 48.00 50.17 25.00
C GLU A 107 47.07 51.33 24.64
N GLU A 108 47.23 51.81 23.41
CA GLU A 108 46.34 52.79 22.77
C GLU A 108 44.91 52.29 22.79
N ALA A 109 43.98 53.08 23.31
CA ALA A 109 42.56 52.79 23.40
C ALA A 109 41.94 52.69 22.02
N GLU A 110 41.64 51.42 21.54
CA GLU A 110 40.66 51.21 20.47
C GLU A 110 39.30 51.77 20.88
N PRO A 111 38.59 52.46 19.97
CA PRO A 111 37.26 52.98 20.26
C PRO A 111 36.29 51.84 20.57
N LYS A 112 35.81 51.80 21.83
CA LYS A 112 34.71 50.93 22.24
C LYS A 112 33.54 51.11 21.27
N LYS A 113 33.28 50.12 20.35
CA LYS A 113 32.03 50.02 19.60
C LYS A 113 30.90 50.05 20.63
N LYS A 114 30.09 51.09 20.61
CA LYS A 114 28.82 51.15 21.33
C LYS A 114 28.02 49.93 20.90
N LYS A 115 27.62 49.09 21.82
CA LYS A 115 26.61 48.04 21.57
C LYS A 115 25.32 48.78 21.21
N GLU A 116 24.95 48.72 19.92
CA GLU A 116 23.67 49.23 19.44
C GLU A 116 22.56 48.49 20.18
N SER A 117 21.68 49.21 20.86
CA SER A 117 20.49 48.65 21.47
C SER A 117 19.43 48.49 20.38
N VAL A 118 19.28 47.26 19.88
CA VAL A 118 18.20 46.90 18.95
C VAL A 118 16.99 46.48 19.77
N LYS A 119 15.88 47.19 19.61
CA LYS A 119 14.61 46.84 20.24
C LYS A 119 13.91 45.81 19.38
N ILE A 120 13.65 44.63 19.95
CA ILE A 120 12.93 43.52 19.30
C ILE A 120 11.44 43.62 19.65
N ILE A 121 10.58 43.75 18.65
CA ILE A 121 9.12 43.83 18.82
C ILE A 121 8.49 42.57 18.19
N PRO A 122 7.90 41.67 19.00
CA PRO A 122 7.17 40.51 18.46
C PRO A 122 5.96 40.96 17.65
N LEU A 123 5.78 40.42 16.46
CA LEU A 123 4.66 40.74 15.57
C LEU A 123 3.45 39.81 15.78
N SER A 124 3.48 38.93 16.78
CA SER A 124 2.44 37.94 17.05
C SER A 124 1.04 38.52 17.25
N GLN A 125 0.94 39.72 17.85
CA GLN A 125 -0.38 40.35 18.12
C GLN A 125 -1.11 40.87 16.88
N ASN A 126 -0.39 41.17 15.80
CA ASN A 126 -0.95 41.68 14.56
C ASN A 126 -0.97 40.62 13.43
N SER A 127 -0.46 39.43 13.72
CA SER A 127 -0.37 38.31 12.77
C SER A 127 -1.62 37.45 12.78
N SER A 128 -2.04 36.99 11.63
CA SER A 128 -3.12 36.01 11.47
C SER A 128 -2.53 34.64 11.15
N PHE A 129 -2.97 33.64 11.91
CA PHE A 129 -2.61 32.24 11.73
C PHE A 129 -3.87 31.42 11.55
N SER A 130 -3.83 30.44 10.68
CA SER A 130 -4.86 29.39 10.61
C SER A 130 -4.22 28.04 10.93
N LYS A 131 -5.06 27.14 11.44
CA LYS A 131 -4.63 25.78 11.76
C LYS A 131 -4.86 24.87 10.58
N MET A 132 -3.92 23.97 10.32
CA MET A 132 -4.01 22.93 9.34
C MET A 132 -3.56 21.60 9.95
N LYS A 133 -4.41 20.58 9.84
CA LYS A 133 -4.07 19.23 10.28
C LYS A 133 -3.39 18.48 9.15
N ILE A 134 -2.35 17.75 9.50
CA ILE A 134 -1.67 16.81 8.59
C ILE A 134 -1.31 15.55 9.35
N THR A 135 -1.31 14.43 8.66
CA THR A 135 -0.77 13.17 9.19
C THR A 135 0.53 12.85 8.45
N ASP A 136 1.66 12.91 9.16
CA ASP A 136 2.94 12.43 8.63
C ASP A 136 2.98 10.91 8.74
N VAL A 137 3.23 10.23 7.63
CA VAL A 137 3.31 8.78 7.56
C VAL A 137 4.73 8.41 7.17
N ARG A 138 5.39 7.59 7.98
CA ARG A 138 6.76 7.14 7.75
C ARG A 138 6.83 5.63 7.74
N ASP A 139 7.40 5.09 6.68
CA ASP A 139 7.77 3.68 6.66
C ASP A 139 9.01 3.48 7.53
N LYS A 140 8.96 2.49 8.40
CA LYS A 140 10.11 2.05 9.21
C LYS A 140 10.74 0.84 8.54
N MET A 141 11.99 0.56 8.90
CA MET A 141 12.64 -0.67 8.43
C MET A 141 11.83 -1.88 8.87
N PRO A 142 11.50 -2.79 7.94
CA PRO A 142 10.78 -4.01 8.29
C PRO A 142 11.66 -4.93 9.14
N GLU A 143 11.04 -5.64 10.08
CA GLU A 143 11.72 -6.65 10.91
C GLU A 143 11.43 -8.04 10.36
N ARG A 144 12.48 -8.88 10.24
CA ARG A 144 12.37 -10.28 9.83
C ARG A 144 12.48 -11.19 11.03
N VAL A 145 11.47 -12.03 11.20
CA VAL A 145 11.43 -13.03 12.27
C VAL A 145 11.56 -14.42 11.65
N TYR A 146 12.52 -15.19 12.13
CA TYR A 146 12.76 -16.56 11.71
C TYR A 146 12.24 -17.51 12.78
N ILE A 147 11.31 -18.36 12.39
CA ILE A 147 10.66 -19.32 13.30
C ILE A 147 11.01 -20.71 12.82
N GLU A 148 11.58 -21.50 13.69
CA GLU A 148 11.91 -22.90 13.46
C GLU A 148 11.35 -23.73 14.60
N GLU A 149 10.41 -24.64 14.31
CA GLU A 149 9.72 -25.43 15.31
C GLU A 149 9.51 -26.88 14.87
N ASP A 150 9.69 -27.79 15.80
CA ASP A 150 9.48 -29.22 15.58
C ASP A 150 8.03 -29.58 15.84
N ILE A 151 7.29 -29.90 14.79
CA ILE A 151 5.88 -30.27 14.85
C ILE A 151 5.76 -31.79 15.00
N LEU A 152 5.08 -32.20 16.06
CA LEU A 152 4.79 -33.60 16.31
C LEU A 152 3.46 -34.00 15.65
N VAL A 153 3.45 -35.17 15.01
CA VAL A 153 2.22 -35.80 14.56
C VAL A 153 1.49 -36.33 15.80
N PRO A 154 0.24 -35.87 16.06
CA PRO A 154 -0.52 -36.36 17.22
C PRO A 154 -0.71 -37.88 17.19
N ASP A 155 -0.69 -38.54 18.38
CA ASP A 155 -0.77 -40.00 18.48
C ASP A 155 -2.03 -40.61 17.86
N VAL A 156 -3.12 -39.83 17.80
CA VAL A 156 -4.39 -40.22 17.17
C VAL A 156 -4.35 -40.17 15.65
N LYS A 157 -3.27 -39.63 15.05
CA LYS A 157 -3.08 -39.55 13.61
C LYS A 157 -2.09 -40.63 13.15
N PRO A 158 -2.26 -41.18 11.91
CA PRO A 158 -1.31 -42.10 11.32
C PRO A 158 0.06 -41.48 11.07
N ASP A 159 1.08 -42.35 10.97
CA ASP A 159 2.45 -41.95 10.66
C ASP A 159 2.56 -41.23 9.32
N LEU A 160 3.45 -40.23 9.29
CA LEU A 160 3.67 -39.37 8.13
C LEU A 160 4.65 -40.04 7.15
N LEU A 161 4.25 -40.16 5.90
CA LEU A 161 5.12 -40.56 4.79
C LEU A 161 5.78 -39.35 4.10
N SER A 162 4.96 -38.36 3.71
CA SER A 162 5.42 -37.15 3.07
C SER A 162 4.47 -35.97 3.31
N VAL A 163 5.00 -34.77 3.46
CA VAL A 163 4.21 -33.54 3.50
C VAL A 163 3.91 -33.12 2.07
N LEU A 164 2.64 -32.87 1.78
CA LEU A 164 2.16 -32.48 0.45
C LEU A 164 1.98 -30.95 0.33
N ALA A 165 1.45 -30.34 1.38
CA ALA A 165 1.24 -28.89 1.42
C ALA A 165 1.41 -28.38 2.86
N MET A 166 2.08 -27.24 3.01
CA MET A 166 2.18 -26.50 4.26
C MET A 166 1.97 -25.02 3.97
N ASP A 167 1.03 -24.41 4.68
CA ASP A 167 0.81 -22.98 4.65
C ASP A 167 0.88 -22.39 6.05
N ALA A 168 1.25 -21.11 6.10
CA ALA A 168 1.34 -20.34 7.33
C ALA A 168 0.46 -19.09 7.23
N ALA A 169 -0.20 -18.77 8.34
CA ALA A 169 -0.88 -17.50 8.57
C ALA A 169 -0.33 -16.88 9.86
N VAL A 170 -0.14 -15.56 9.89
CA VAL A 170 0.40 -14.85 11.05
C VAL A 170 -0.73 -14.07 11.71
N LYS A 171 -0.87 -14.25 13.02
CA LYS A 171 -1.78 -13.45 13.85
C LYS A 171 -0.95 -12.69 14.87
N ILE A 172 -1.11 -11.37 14.91
CA ILE A 172 -0.49 -10.53 15.96
C ILE A 172 -1.53 -10.37 17.06
N SER A 173 -1.18 -10.80 18.26
CA SER A 173 -2.06 -10.79 19.44
C SER A 173 -1.94 -9.48 20.20
N GLU A 174 -0.71 -8.99 20.40
CA GLU A 174 -0.42 -7.83 21.24
C GLU A 174 0.69 -6.97 20.62
N LYS A 175 0.58 -5.65 20.84
CA LYS A 175 1.59 -4.66 20.43
C LYS A 175 1.86 -3.77 21.64
N GLU A 176 3.07 -3.75 22.10
CA GLU A 176 3.48 -2.88 23.20
C GLU A 176 4.64 -2.00 22.78
N ILE A 177 4.57 -0.70 23.11
CA ILE A 177 5.67 0.26 22.93
C ILE A 177 6.24 0.56 24.30
N GLN A 178 7.49 0.19 24.53
CA GLN A 178 8.20 0.46 25.77
C GLN A 178 9.28 1.51 25.54
N THR A 179 9.28 2.55 26.36
CA THR A 179 10.33 3.57 26.33
C THR A 179 11.54 3.10 27.12
N GLY A 180 12.67 2.92 26.44
CA GLY A 180 13.94 2.55 27.08
C GLY A 180 14.53 3.66 27.94
N GLN A 181 15.42 3.31 28.87
CA GLN A 181 16.11 4.26 29.75
C GLN A 181 17.01 5.26 29.00
N SER A 182 17.43 4.93 27.78
CA SER A 182 18.25 5.76 26.89
C SER A 182 17.45 6.73 26.01
N GLY A 183 16.11 6.75 26.11
CA GLY A 183 15.24 7.48 25.19
C GLY A 183 14.98 6.76 23.87
N GLU A 184 15.53 5.56 23.69
CA GLU A 184 15.17 4.66 22.61
C GLU A 184 13.88 3.92 22.96
N GLU A 185 12.94 3.89 22.04
CA GLU A 185 11.69 3.14 22.23
C GLU A 185 11.85 1.73 21.69
N THR A 186 11.47 0.75 22.49
CA THR A 186 11.41 -0.65 22.07
C THR A 186 9.97 -1.01 21.75
N LEU A 187 9.75 -1.48 20.54
CA LEU A 187 8.46 -2.03 20.13
C LEU A 187 8.50 -3.54 20.25
N SER A 188 7.55 -4.09 21.00
CA SER A 188 7.33 -5.53 21.11
C SER A 188 6.08 -5.93 20.33
N ALA A 189 6.15 -7.01 19.58
CA ALA A 189 4.99 -7.64 18.95
C ALA A 189 4.97 -9.12 19.32
N ASP A 190 3.94 -9.53 20.02
CA ASP A 190 3.66 -10.91 20.34
C ASP A 190 2.59 -11.46 19.39
N GLY A 191 2.76 -12.70 18.94
CA GLY A 191 1.85 -13.30 18.00
C GLY A 191 2.01 -14.81 17.89
N GLU A 192 1.26 -15.38 16.97
CA GLU A 192 1.34 -16.79 16.62
C GLU A 192 1.39 -17.00 15.11
N VAL A 193 2.15 -17.99 14.68
CA VAL A 193 2.12 -18.54 13.33
C VAL A 193 1.27 -19.79 13.34
N VAL A 194 0.12 -19.72 12.68
CA VAL A 194 -0.76 -20.88 12.49
C VAL A 194 -0.33 -21.62 11.24
N LEU A 195 0.11 -22.86 11.41
CA LEU A 195 0.50 -23.77 10.34
C LEU A 195 -0.64 -24.72 10.02
N GLN A 196 -0.95 -24.86 8.74
CA GLN A 196 -1.86 -25.87 8.23
C GLN A 196 -1.10 -26.80 7.29
N THR A 197 -0.93 -28.05 7.70
CA THR A 197 -0.13 -29.05 7.00
C THR A 197 -1.02 -30.19 6.53
N VAL A 198 -0.94 -30.53 5.23
CA VAL A 198 -1.55 -31.71 4.64
C VAL A 198 -0.46 -32.70 4.31
N TYR A 199 -0.60 -33.93 4.76
CA TYR A 199 0.40 -34.97 4.53
C TYR A 199 -0.22 -36.29 4.06
N LEU A 200 0.58 -37.07 3.37
CA LEU A 200 0.29 -38.44 2.99
C LEU A 200 0.69 -39.37 4.14
N PRO A 201 -0.21 -40.20 4.69
CA PRO A 201 0.14 -41.18 5.70
C PRO A 201 0.91 -42.36 5.12
N GLU A 202 1.76 -43.02 5.94
CA GLU A 202 2.51 -44.21 5.53
C GLU A 202 1.58 -45.36 5.12
N LYS A 203 0.49 -45.51 5.86
CA LYS A 203 -0.60 -46.47 5.55
C LYS A 203 -1.86 -45.66 5.33
N ALA A 204 -2.10 -45.29 4.08
CA ALA A 204 -3.34 -44.66 3.70
C ALA A 204 -4.48 -45.66 3.88
N SER A 205 -5.57 -45.26 4.53
CA SER A 205 -6.81 -46.01 4.56
C SER A 205 -7.76 -45.50 3.48
N GLU A 206 -8.66 -46.30 3.05
CA GLU A 206 -9.72 -45.90 2.09
C GLU A 206 -10.61 -44.78 2.65
N GLN A 207 -10.66 -44.64 3.97
CA GLN A 207 -11.42 -43.59 4.66
C GLN A 207 -10.62 -42.30 4.92
N GLU A 208 -9.30 -42.36 5.04
CA GLU A 208 -8.43 -41.22 5.27
C GLU A 208 -7.19 -41.28 4.36
N PRO A 209 -7.32 -40.99 3.07
CA PRO A 209 -6.20 -41.04 2.14
C PRO A 209 -5.21 -39.86 2.36
N LEU A 210 -5.68 -38.76 2.91
CA LEU A 210 -4.90 -37.57 3.25
C LEU A 210 -5.22 -37.12 4.68
N ILE A 211 -4.23 -36.62 5.36
CA ILE A 211 -4.34 -36.16 6.76
C ILE A 211 -3.98 -34.68 6.85
N THR A 212 -4.68 -33.96 7.73
CA THR A 212 -4.36 -32.57 8.05
C THR A 212 -3.95 -32.41 9.52
N ILE A 213 -2.95 -31.56 9.75
CA ILE A 213 -2.53 -31.09 11.08
C ILE A 213 -2.58 -29.56 11.09
N ARG A 214 -3.17 -29.00 12.14
CA ARG A 214 -3.12 -27.58 12.43
C ARG A 214 -2.29 -27.38 13.69
N SER A 215 -1.25 -26.55 13.60
CA SER A 215 -0.33 -26.23 14.70
C SER A 215 -0.23 -24.72 14.84
N SER A 216 -0.06 -24.26 16.08
CA SER A 216 0.20 -22.85 16.37
C SER A 216 1.56 -22.73 17.04
N VAL A 217 2.40 -21.85 16.51
CA VAL A 217 3.74 -21.59 17.01
C VAL A 217 3.80 -20.14 17.46
N PRO A 218 3.94 -19.88 18.76
CA PRO A 218 4.06 -18.51 19.26
C PRO A 218 5.40 -17.89 18.83
N PHE A 219 5.40 -16.60 18.59
CA PHE A 219 6.60 -15.83 18.38
C PHE A 219 6.54 -14.51 19.15
N LYS A 220 7.71 -14.01 19.49
CA LYS A 220 7.91 -12.68 20.03
C LYS A 220 9.01 -11.99 19.25
N ALA A 221 8.77 -10.75 18.88
CA ALA A 221 9.73 -9.91 18.19
C ALA A 221 9.86 -8.57 18.92
N ASP A 222 11.10 -8.25 19.31
CA ASP A 222 11.44 -7.01 19.98
C ASP A 222 12.46 -6.26 19.12
N TRP A 223 12.20 -4.98 18.81
CA TRP A 223 13.14 -4.16 18.07
C TRP A 223 13.11 -2.69 18.49
N THR A 224 14.23 -2.02 18.32
CA THR A 224 14.37 -0.62 18.65
C THR A 224 13.79 0.25 17.53
N VAL A 225 12.89 1.14 17.89
CA VAL A 225 12.24 2.06 16.97
C VAL A 225 12.54 3.48 17.41
N ASN A 226 13.10 4.28 16.52
CA ASN A 226 13.15 5.72 16.71
C ASN A 226 11.79 6.30 16.35
N ALA A 227 10.84 6.21 17.28
CA ALA A 227 9.51 6.76 17.11
C ALA A 227 9.46 8.20 17.62
N GLU A 228 8.67 9.05 16.96
CA GLU A 228 8.44 10.39 17.46
C GLU A 228 7.38 10.37 18.58
N PRO A 229 7.47 11.25 19.56
CA PRO A 229 6.49 11.33 20.65
C PRO A 229 5.06 11.45 20.10
N TYR A 230 4.13 10.69 20.69
CA TYR A 230 2.70 10.65 20.35
C TYR A 230 2.37 10.09 18.95
N SER A 231 3.31 9.41 18.30
CA SER A 231 3.01 8.69 17.07
C SER A 231 2.29 7.36 17.33
N LYS A 232 1.54 6.91 16.33
CA LYS A 232 0.87 5.59 16.33
C LYS A 232 1.64 4.67 15.40
N MET A 233 1.81 3.40 15.82
CA MET A 233 2.48 2.39 15.00
C MET A 233 1.46 1.40 14.44
N SER A 234 1.59 1.08 13.16
CA SER A 234 0.87 -0.01 12.51
C SER A 234 1.87 -1.08 12.09
N ILE A 235 1.57 -2.35 12.42
CA ILE A 235 2.37 -3.52 12.06
C ILE A 235 1.52 -4.40 11.16
N GLN A 236 2.05 -4.73 9.98
CA GLN A 236 1.42 -5.63 9.02
C GLN A 236 2.36 -6.82 8.78
N PRO A 237 1.98 -8.03 9.28
CA PRO A 237 2.78 -9.22 9.07
C PRO A 237 2.60 -9.74 7.63
N GLN A 238 3.69 -10.26 7.07
CA GLN A 238 3.71 -10.93 5.78
C GLN A 238 4.52 -12.20 5.88
N VAL A 239 3.98 -13.32 5.43
CA VAL A 239 4.73 -14.58 5.31
C VAL A 239 5.57 -14.52 4.04
N GLU A 240 6.91 -14.51 4.19
CA GLU A 240 7.83 -14.53 3.06
C GLU A 240 8.05 -15.95 2.53
N ARG A 241 8.25 -16.89 3.47
CA ARG A 241 8.65 -18.25 3.13
C ARG A 241 8.16 -19.27 4.16
N VAL A 242 7.74 -20.43 3.66
CA VAL A 242 7.38 -21.59 4.46
C VAL A 242 8.11 -22.81 3.89
N ASP A 243 8.99 -23.40 4.68
CA ASP A 243 9.73 -24.62 4.36
C ASP A 243 9.51 -25.65 5.44
N TYR A 244 9.79 -26.90 5.10
CA TYR A 244 9.76 -27.98 6.08
C TYR A 244 10.85 -29.01 5.80
N THR A 245 11.22 -29.78 6.83
CA THR A 245 12.10 -30.93 6.75
C THR A 245 11.50 -32.07 7.55
N VAL A 246 11.21 -33.20 6.91
CA VAL A 246 10.76 -34.40 7.60
C VAL A 246 11.93 -34.98 8.38
N ILE A 247 11.78 -35.18 9.69
CA ILE A 247 12.79 -35.75 10.57
C ILE A 247 12.57 -37.25 10.69
N ASN A 248 11.33 -37.67 10.93
CA ASN A 248 10.89 -39.08 10.97
C ASN A 248 9.35 -39.13 10.76
N GLU A 249 8.78 -40.30 10.78
CA GLU A 249 7.36 -40.56 10.57
C GLU A 249 6.40 -39.87 11.57
N ARG A 250 6.92 -39.42 12.73
CA ARG A 250 6.14 -38.73 13.78
C ARG A 250 6.50 -37.27 13.95
N LYS A 251 7.49 -36.78 13.19
CA LYS A 251 8.04 -35.43 13.44
C LYS A 251 8.55 -34.77 12.15
N PHE A 252 8.18 -33.54 11.95
CA PHE A 252 8.75 -32.68 10.92
C PHE A 252 9.07 -31.31 11.50
N ARG A 253 10.06 -30.67 10.94
CA ARG A 253 10.49 -29.34 11.33
C ARG A 253 9.93 -28.32 10.36
N ALA A 254 9.15 -27.36 10.84
CA ALA A 254 8.67 -26.23 10.11
C ALA A 254 9.66 -25.06 10.22
N LYS A 255 9.91 -24.36 9.11
CA LYS A 255 10.73 -23.14 9.04
C LYS A 255 9.90 -22.05 8.37
N VAL A 256 9.59 -21.00 9.10
CA VAL A 256 8.79 -19.89 8.61
C VAL A 256 9.57 -18.59 8.74
N THR A 257 9.64 -17.85 7.66
CA THR A 257 10.16 -16.47 7.67
C THR A 257 8.99 -15.52 7.50
N ILE A 258 8.82 -14.64 8.47
CA ILE A 258 7.82 -13.58 8.42
C ILE A 258 8.51 -12.23 8.41
N THR A 259 7.93 -11.28 7.70
CA THR A 259 8.34 -9.87 7.70
C THR A 259 7.25 -9.04 8.36
N LEU A 260 7.63 -8.25 9.33
CA LEU A 260 6.76 -7.30 10.02
C LEU A 260 7.00 -5.91 9.40
N ASN A 261 6.11 -5.49 8.51
CA ASN A 261 6.15 -4.18 7.89
C ASN A 261 5.56 -3.15 8.86
N MET A 262 6.27 -2.07 9.09
CA MET A 262 5.88 -1.06 10.07
C MET A 262 5.66 0.30 9.44
N LYS A 263 4.59 0.98 9.88
CA LYS A 263 4.30 2.37 9.53
C LYS A 263 4.04 3.19 10.79
N GLU A 264 4.71 4.32 10.88
CA GLU A 264 4.49 5.32 11.92
C GLU A 264 3.56 6.40 11.37
N TYR A 265 2.54 6.74 12.15
CA TYR A 265 1.56 7.80 11.85
C TYR A 265 1.65 8.87 12.92
N LYS A 266 1.94 10.10 12.54
CA LYS A 266 1.99 11.24 13.43
C LYS A 266 1.02 12.32 12.99
N ASP A 267 -0.03 12.52 13.78
CA ASP A 267 -0.96 13.61 13.59
C ASP A 267 -0.34 14.92 14.11
N MET A 268 -0.29 15.94 13.27
CA MET A 268 0.28 17.25 13.62
C MET A 268 -0.71 18.36 13.27
N GLU A 269 -0.79 19.35 14.13
CA GLU A 269 -1.50 20.60 13.85
C GLU A 269 -0.48 21.70 13.56
N LEU A 270 -0.54 22.25 12.35
CA LEU A 270 0.38 23.28 11.88
C LEU A 270 -0.28 24.64 11.96
N ASP A 271 0.43 25.61 12.53
CA ASP A 271 0.05 27.01 12.48
C ASP A 271 0.58 27.63 11.17
N ILE A 272 -0.32 27.92 10.24
CA ILE A 272 -0.02 28.52 8.94
C ILE A 272 -0.12 30.04 9.07
N PHE A 273 0.98 30.75 8.84
CA PHE A 273 1.00 32.20 8.81
C PHE A 273 0.32 32.70 7.53
N GLU A 274 -0.82 33.37 7.66
CA GLU A 274 -1.63 33.87 6.54
C GLU A 274 -1.38 35.34 6.23
N GLY A 275 -0.87 36.09 7.20
CA GLY A 275 -0.58 37.49 6.99
C GLY A 275 -0.45 38.31 8.28
N ILE A 276 -0.16 39.57 8.10
CA ILE A 276 -0.04 40.56 9.16
C ILE A 276 -0.78 41.84 8.77
N LYS A 277 -1.40 42.49 9.73
CA LYS A 277 -2.04 43.78 9.53
C LYS A 277 -1.00 44.88 9.71
N GLY A 278 -0.78 45.70 8.68
CA GLY A 278 0.14 46.84 8.71
C GLY A 278 0.43 47.39 7.31
N GLU A 279 0.37 48.71 7.14
CA GLU A 279 0.50 49.34 5.81
C GLU A 279 1.92 49.28 5.22
N ALA A 280 2.94 49.15 6.07
CA ALA A 280 4.34 49.16 5.64
C ALA A 280 4.89 47.76 5.34
N VAL A 281 4.12 46.71 5.61
CA VAL A 281 4.52 45.31 5.41
C VAL A 281 4.09 44.83 4.06
N GLN A 282 4.99 44.18 3.32
CA GLN A 282 4.71 43.49 2.07
C GLN A 282 4.80 41.99 2.30
N ILE A 283 3.87 41.22 1.74
CA ILE A 283 3.78 39.77 1.89
C ILE A 283 3.70 39.10 0.52
N LEU A 284 4.47 38.06 0.33
CA LEU A 284 4.34 37.13 -0.80
C LEU A 284 3.55 35.92 -0.32
N LYS A 285 2.43 35.62 -0.98
CA LYS A 285 1.61 34.45 -0.68
C LYS A 285 1.87 33.35 -1.69
N GLU A 286 1.85 32.13 -1.20
CA GLU A 286 1.92 30.90 -1.98
C GLU A 286 0.84 29.96 -1.49
N ASP A 287 0.21 29.24 -2.40
CA ASP A 287 -0.76 28.21 -2.06
C ASP A 287 -0.04 26.90 -1.77
N ILE A 288 -0.26 26.36 -0.58
CA ILE A 288 0.22 25.05 -0.18
C ILE A 288 -0.93 24.06 -0.18
N THR A 289 -0.70 22.90 -0.76
CA THR A 289 -1.64 21.78 -0.73
C THR A 289 -1.04 20.65 0.08
N VAL A 290 -1.82 20.07 0.98
CA VAL A 290 -1.47 18.89 1.77
C VAL A 290 -2.64 17.92 1.78
N THR A 291 -2.36 16.64 1.98
CA THR A 291 -3.40 15.63 2.17
C THR A 291 -3.65 15.41 3.65
N ASP A 292 -4.90 15.54 4.03
CA ASP A 292 -5.42 15.21 5.36
C ASP A 292 -6.24 13.91 5.29
N ILE A 293 -6.27 13.16 6.37
CA ILE A 293 -7.18 12.01 6.54
C ILE A 293 -8.52 12.57 7.01
N ALA A 294 -9.44 12.76 6.07
CA ALA A 294 -10.79 13.30 6.36
C ALA A 294 -11.61 12.35 7.22
N ALA A 295 -11.46 11.04 7.02
CA ALA A 295 -12.08 10.01 7.83
C ALA A 295 -11.22 8.75 7.85
N SER A 296 -11.12 8.12 9.03
CA SER A 296 -10.55 6.79 9.21
C SER A 296 -11.56 5.97 9.98
N LYS A 297 -12.08 4.92 9.37
CA LYS A 297 -13.13 4.06 9.92
C LYS A 297 -12.69 2.61 9.87
N ARG A 298 -13.05 1.88 10.92
CA ARG A 298 -12.94 0.42 10.99
C ARG A 298 -14.31 -0.12 11.32
N ASP A 299 -14.84 -0.94 10.43
CA ASP A 299 -16.17 -1.50 10.56
C ASP A 299 -16.12 -3.02 10.42
N ILE A 300 -17.03 -3.72 11.09
CA ILE A 300 -17.08 -5.18 11.15
C ILE A 300 -18.39 -5.63 10.53
N MET A 301 -18.30 -6.56 9.60
CA MET A 301 -19.44 -7.20 8.98
C MET A 301 -19.40 -8.71 9.22
N ASP A 302 -20.49 -9.26 9.73
CA ASP A 302 -20.67 -10.68 9.88
C ASP A 302 -21.07 -11.31 8.55
N ILE A 303 -20.43 -12.41 8.21
CA ILE A 303 -20.71 -13.23 7.04
C ILE A 303 -21.25 -14.57 7.52
N ASN A 304 -22.35 -15.00 6.92
CA ASN A 304 -22.92 -16.33 7.10
C ASN A 304 -23.61 -16.73 5.78
N GLU A 305 -22.80 -17.28 4.85
CA GLU A 305 -23.24 -17.57 3.50
C GLU A 305 -23.14 -19.06 3.18
N GLU A 306 -24.22 -19.60 2.61
CA GLU A 306 -24.27 -20.95 2.11
C GLU A 306 -23.53 -21.06 0.77
N LEU A 307 -22.66 -22.04 0.65
CA LEU A 307 -21.85 -22.34 -0.52
C LEU A 307 -22.27 -23.73 -1.07
N PRO A 308 -23.28 -23.78 -1.96
CA PRO A 308 -23.87 -25.06 -2.41
C PRO A 308 -22.91 -25.84 -3.32
N LEU A 309 -22.89 -27.18 -3.15
CA LEU A 309 -22.24 -28.08 -4.09
C LEU A 309 -23.07 -28.22 -5.36
N LYS A 310 -22.42 -27.99 -6.49
CA LYS A 310 -23.07 -28.18 -7.81
C LYS A 310 -23.13 -29.65 -8.26
N GLU A 311 -22.25 -30.49 -7.69
CA GLU A 311 -22.17 -31.91 -8.06
C GLU A 311 -23.11 -32.74 -7.20
N THR A 312 -23.93 -33.56 -7.85
CA THR A 312 -24.80 -34.54 -7.19
C THR A 312 -24.05 -35.86 -7.00
N GLY A 313 -24.00 -36.35 -5.77
CA GLY A 313 -23.45 -37.67 -5.43
C GLY A 313 -22.17 -37.71 -4.60
N ALA A 314 -21.52 -36.58 -4.35
CA ALA A 314 -20.38 -36.49 -3.45
C ALA A 314 -20.80 -35.71 -2.20
N VAL A 315 -20.87 -36.37 -1.06
CA VAL A 315 -21.22 -35.72 0.23
C VAL A 315 -19.94 -35.32 0.97
N PRO A 316 -19.75 -34.05 1.37
CA PRO A 316 -18.60 -33.66 2.15
C PRO A 316 -18.61 -34.35 3.51
N GLU A 317 -17.51 -35.00 3.86
CA GLU A 317 -17.36 -35.67 5.16
C GLU A 317 -16.39 -34.89 6.08
N LYS A 318 -15.30 -34.39 5.51
CA LYS A 318 -14.25 -33.73 6.29
C LYS A 318 -13.50 -32.69 5.47
N ILE A 319 -13.37 -31.50 6.02
CA ILE A 319 -12.50 -30.46 5.45
C ILE A 319 -11.05 -30.73 5.88
N LEU A 320 -10.16 -30.83 4.89
CA LEU A 320 -8.73 -31.01 5.12
C LEU A 320 -8.00 -29.67 5.18
N LYS A 321 -8.35 -28.78 4.25
CA LYS A 321 -7.68 -27.48 4.13
C LYS A 321 -8.60 -26.50 3.40
N TYR A 322 -8.49 -25.23 3.75
CA TYR A 322 -9.11 -24.16 2.97
C TYR A 322 -8.27 -22.89 3.04
N ASP A 323 -8.42 -22.04 2.06
CA ASP A 323 -8.00 -20.65 2.04
C ASP A 323 -9.16 -19.74 1.65
N ILE A 324 -9.16 -18.52 2.16
CA ILE A 324 -10.13 -17.50 1.85
C ILE A 324 -9.35 -16.25 1.40
N ASN A 325 -9.79 -15.63 0.31
CA ASN A 325 -9.23 -14.37 -0.16
C ASN A 325 -10.35 -13.36 -0.27
N ILE A 326 -10.15 -12.18 0.31
CA ILE A 326 -11.11 -11.09 0.26
C ILE A 326 -10.57 -10.00 -0.65
N ALA A 327 -11.30 -9.69 -1.71
CA ALA A 327 -10.91 -8.68 -2.69
C ALA A 327 -12.01 -7.63 -2.87
N GLU A 328 -11.59 -6.38 -3.01
CA GLU A 328 -12.49 -5.29 -3.37
C GLU A 328 -12.94 -5.43 -4.82
N ASN A 329 -14.25 -5.29 -5.07
CA ASN A 329 -14.80 -5.23 -6.41
C ASN A 329 -14.99 -3.79 -6.87
N HIS A 330 -15.62 -2.97 -6.00
CA HIS A 330 -15.92 -1.58 -6.30
C HIS A 330 -16.14 -0.78 -5.01
N ARG A 331 -15.79 0.50 -5.03
CA ARG A 331 -16.13 1.43 -3.96
C ARG A 331 -16.72 2.72 -4.49
N GLN A 332 -17.67 3.26 -3.75
CA GLN A 332 -18.22 4.58 -3.98
C GLN A 332 -18.20 5.36 -2.67
N ILE A 333 -17.61 6.55 -2.67
CA ILE A 333 -17.54 7.43 -1.51
C ILE A 333 -18.36 8.67 -1.78
N THR A 334 -19.25 8.98 -0.85
CA THR A 334 -20.04 10.21 -0.82
C THR A 334 -19.69 11.01 0.44
N GLY A 335 -20.22 12.22 0.59
CA GLY A 335 -19.98 13.03 1.79
C GLY A 335 -20.45 12.39 3.09
N GLU A 336 -21.44 11.49 3.03
CA GLU A 336 -22.10 10.91 4.21
C GLU A 336 -21.81 9.42 4.41
N LYS A 337 -21.42 8.69 3.37
CA LYS A 337 -21.17 7.24 3.43
C LYS A 337 -20.19 6.74 2.37
N ALA A 338 -19.53 5.64 2.69
CA ALA A 338 -18.88 4.77 1.73
C ALA A 338 -19.70 3.51 1.49
N VAL A 339 -19.80 3.09 0.23
CA VAL A 339 -20.36 1.81 -0.19
C VAL A 339 -19.20 1.00 -0.77
N ILE A 340 -18.90 -0.13 -0.17
CA ILE A 340 -17.80 -0.99 -0.54
C ILE A 340 -18.37 -2.35 -0.93
N ASN A 341 -18.20 -2.72 -2.20
CA ASN A 341 -18.54 -4.04 -2.70
C ASN A 341 -17.27 -4.88 -2.72
N ALA A 342 -17.32 -6.04 -2.13
CA ALA A 342 -16.20 -6.98 -2.06
C ALA A 342 -16.68 -8.42 -2.29
N SER A 343 -15.73 -9.28 -2.58
CA SER A 343 -15.96 -10.71 -2.70
C SER A 343 -14.97 -11.49 -1.85
N ALA A 344 -15.49 -12.50 -1.14
CA ALA A 344 -14.69 -13.52 -0.48
C ALA A 344 -14.72 -14.78 -1.33
N THR A 345 -13.58 -15.19 -1.84
CA THR A 345 -13.41 -16.44 -2.59
C THR A 345 -12.75 -17.48 -1.71
N CYS A 346 -13.14 -18.73 -1.82
CA CYS A 346 -12.53 -19.82 -1.07
C CYS A 346 -12.19 -21.01 -1.97
N ASN A 347 -11.08 -21.66 -1.63
CA ASN A 347 -10.70 -22.97 -2.14
C ASN A 347 -10.71 -23.95 -0.97
N VAL A 348 -11.44 -25.04 -1.08
CA VAL A 348 -11.62 -26.04 -0.02
C VAL A 348 -11.19 -27.40 -0.52
N LEU A 349 -10.14 -27.96 0.10
CA LEU A 349 -9.79 -29.36 -0.04
C LEU A 349 -10.58 -30.16 1.01
N TYR A 350 -11.41 -31.08 0.55
CA TYR A 350 -12.25 -31.89 1.43
C TYR A 350 -12.25 -33.37 1.03
N LEU A 351 -12.61 -34.22 1.95
CA LEU A 351 -12.93 -35.61 1.66
C LEU A 351 -14.42 -35.73 1.35
N ALA A 352 -14.72 -36.26 0.18
CA ALA A 352 -16.07 -36.59 -0.23
C ALA A 352 -16.31 -38.07 0.00
N LYS A 353 -17.44 -38.38 0.62
CA LYS A 353 -17.93 -39.74 0.75
C LYS A 353 -18.62 -40.16 -0.56
N VAL A 354 -18.09 -41.17 -1.19
CA VAL A 354 -18.67 -41.77 -2.40
C VAL A 354 -19.12 -43.19 -2.08
N GLU A 355 -20.41 -43.47 -2.23
CA GLU A 355 -20.97 -44.79 -2.01
C GLU A 355 -20.97 -45.56 -3.36
N SER A 356 -20.21 -46.65 -3.42
CA SER A 356 -20.28 -47.63 -4.49
C SER A 356 -21.02 -48.88 -3.99
N GLU A 357 -21.44 -49.76 -4.90
CA GLU A 357 -22.22 -50.98 -4.55
C GLU A 357 -21.44 -51.91 -3.58
N GLU A 358 -20.13 -51.81 -3.51
CA GLU A 358 -19.29 -52.73 -2.71
C GLU A 358 -18.62 -52.05 -1.50
N GLN A 359 -18.31 -50.76 -1.56
CA GLN A 359 -17.54 -50.06 -0.52
C GLN A 359 -17.85 -48.57 -0.49
N THR A 360 -17.61 -47.97 0.69
CA THR A 360 -17.64 -46.52 0.88
C THR A 360 -16.20 -46.00 0.91
N GLU A 361 -15.84 -45.19 -0.07
CA GLU A 361 -14.51 -44.58 -0.17
C GLU A 361 -14.58 -43.07 0.13
N ALA A 362 -13.55 -42.55 0.77
CA ALA A 362 -13.36 -41.10 0.95
C ALA A 362 -12.38 -40.59 -0.11
N ILE A 363 -12.85 -39.74 -1.00
CA ILE A 363 -12.07 -39.24 -2.13
C ILE A 363 -11.76 -37.75 -1.91
N PRO A 364 -10.47 -37.32 -2.01
CA PRO A 364 -10.12 -35.89 -1.93
C PRO A 364 -10.72 -35.14 -3.12
N ARG A 365 -11.34 -34.01 -2.88
CA ARG A 365 -11.97 -33.12 -3.85
C ARG A 365 -11.68 -31.67 -3.58
N LEU A 366 -11.69 -30.85 -4.62
CA LEU A 366 -11.64 -29.40 -4.55
C LEU A 366 -13.05 -28.82 -4.70
N TYR A 367 -13.38 -27.92 -3.81
CA TYR A 367 -14.50 -27.01 -3.96
C TYR A 367 -13.97 -25.57 -4.09
N GLN A 368 -14.50 -24.82 -5.05
CA GLN A 368 -14.22 -23.40 -5.22
C GLN A 368 -15.52 -22.62 -5.08
N GLY A 369 -15.58 -21.74 -4.11
CA GLY A 369 -16.75 -20.94 -3.77
C GLY A 369 -16.48 -19.46 -3.76
N LYS A 370 -17.55 -18.67 -3.91
CA LYS A 370 -17.50 -17.21 -3.88
C LYS A 370 -18.74 -16.68 -3.17
N CYS A 371 -18.52 -15.74 -2.28
CA CYS A 371 -19.52 -14.93 -1.60
C CYS A 371 -19.29 -13.46 -1.95
N GLU A 372 -20.33 -12.72 -2.33
CA GLU A 372 -20.26 -11.29 -2.60
C GLU A 372 -21.01 -10.54 -1.50
N PHE A 373 -20.40 -9.47 -1.00
CA PHE A 373 -21.01 -8.68 0.05
C PHE A 373 -20.84 -7.17 -0.18
N THR A 374 -21.75 -6.40 0.39
CA THR A 374 -21.74 -4.94 0.33
C THR A 374 -21.76 -4.36 1.72
N GLN A 375 -20.79 -3.52 2.03
CA GLN A 375 -20.68 -2.85 3.32
C GLN A 375 -20.96 -1.35 3.17
N PHE A 376 -21.77 -0.82 4.10
CA PHE A 376 -22.12 0.59 4.17
C PHE A 376 -21.47 1.21 5.40
N ILE A 377 -20.47 2.07 5.19
CA ILE A 377 -19.74 2.71 6.28
C ILE A 377 -20.15 4.18 6.36
N PRO A 378 -20.77 4.65 7.46
CA PRO A 378 -21.15 6.04 7.62
C PRO A 378 -19.88 6.92 7.75
N LEU A 379 -19.88 8.04 7.04
CA LEU A 379 -18.81 9.02 7.04
C LEU A 379 -19.33 10.38 7.50
N GLU A 380 -18.43 11.14 8.11
CA GLU A 380 -18.67 12.53 8.46
C GLU A 380 -17.69 13.41 7.68
N ALA A 381 -18.20 14.40 6.95
CA ALA A 381 -17.38 15.39 6.24
C ALA A 381 -16.43 14.86 5.14
N ALA A 382 -16.78 13.78 4.46
CA ALA A 382 -16.00 13.21 3.35
C ALA A 382 -16.24 13.92 2.00
N GLU A 383 -16.91 15.07 1.97
CA GLU A 383 -17.13 15.86 0.75
C GLU A 383 -15.80 16.30 0.12
N GLY A 384 -15.69 16.13 -1.20
CA GLY A 384 -14.51 16.51 -1.95
C GLY A 384 -13.29 15.62 -1.65
N CYS A 385 -13.51 14.32 -1.38
CA CYS A 385 -12.43 13.37 -1.20
C CYS A 385 -11.54 13.30 -2.45
N SER A 386 -10.23 13.22 -2.23
CA SER A 386 -9.20 13.14 -3.28
C SER A 386 -8.78 11.71 -3.57
N GLY A 387 -9.12 10.78 -2.68
CA GLY A 387 -8.85 9.35 -2.79
C GLY A 387 -9.20 8.61 -1.51
N SER A 388 -9.05 7.31 -1.54
CA SER A 388 -9.33 6.46 -0.38
C SER A 388 -8.56 5.16 -0.45
N ARG A 389 -8.31 4.56 0.72
CA ARG A 389 -7.74 3.22 0.88
C ARG A 389 -8.74 2.33 1.60
N VAL A 390 -8.87 1.10 1.09
CA VAL A 390 -9.63 0.04 1.74
C VAL A 390 -8.70 -1.14 1.97
N SER A 391 -8.84 -1.77 3.13
CA SER A 391 -8.19 -3.05 3.43
C SER A 391 -9.14 -3.94 4.23
N PHE A 392 -9.02 -5.25 4.03
CA PHE A 392 -9.82 -6.25 4.68
C PHE A 392 -8.95 -7.11 5.59
N GLU A 393 -9.51 -7.51 6.73
CA GLU A 393 -8.90 -8.43 7.69
C GLU A 393 -9.95 -9.47 8.09
N GLU A 394 -9.57 -10.74 8.04
CA GLU A 394 -10.42 -11.83 8.49
C GLU A 394 -10.46 -11.87 10.02
N LYS A 395 -11.67 -11.95 10.57
CA LYS A 395 -11.89 -12.18 11.99
C LYS A 395 -12.73 -13.42 12.18
N ASP A 396 -12.06 -14.51 12.65
CA ASP A 396 -12.69 -15.81 12.90
C ASP A 396 -13.48 -16.36 11.69
N LEU A 397 -13.12 -15.91 10.47
CA LEU A 397 -13.73 -16.39 9.24
C LEU A 397 -13.30 -17.83 8.96
N LYS A 398 -14.26 -18.74 8.80
CA LYS A 398 -14.02 -20.15 8.60
C LYS A 398 -15.02 -20.77 7.64
N ILE A 399 -14.64 -21.92 7.10
CA ILE A 399 -15.51 -22.75 6.28
C ILE A 399 -15.86 -24.00 7.11
N ARG A 400 -17.14 -24.32 7.20
CA ARG A 400 -17.65 -25.57 7.75
C ARG A 400 -18.50 -26.32 6.74
N ILE A 401 -18.71 -27.58 6.98
CA ILE A 401 -19.66 -28.39 6.23
C ILE A 401 -21.07 -27.96 6.67
N ALA A 402 -21.99 -27.84 5.71
CA ALA A 402 -23.40 -27.53 5.97
C ALA A 402 -24.08 -28.65 6.76
N ASP A 403 -24.96 -28.27 7.70
CA ASP A 403 -25.73 -29.23 8.49
C ASP A 403 -26.89 -29.81 7.65
N GLU A 404 -27.42 -30.96 8.07
CA GLU A 404 -28.53 -31.65 7.35
C GLU A 404 -29.81 -30.80 7.20
N ASN A 405 -29.98 -29.76 8.02
CA ASN A 405 -31.11 -28.82 7.98
C ASN A 405 -30.88 -27.63 7.02
N GLU A 406 -29.70 -27.46 6.49
CA GLU A 406 -29.36 -26.42 5.53
C GLU A 406 -29.68 -26.94 4.11
N ALA A 407 -30.32 -26.11 3.32
CA ALA A 407 -31.14 -26.51 2.17
C ALA A 407 -30.44 -27.30 1.05
N GLN A 408 -29.10 -27.36 1.02
CA GLN A 408 -28.29 -28.14 0.06
C GLN A 408 -26.99 -28.61 0.73
N ALA A 409 -26.62 -29.87 0.48
CA ALA A 409 -25.31 -30.37 0.89
C ALA A 409 -24.21 -29.50 0.29
N GLY A 410 -23.37 -28.93 1.13
CA GLY A 410 -22.32 -27.98 0.71
C GLY A 410 -21.49 -27.49 1.88
N PHE A 411 -21.04 -26.25 1.76
CA PHE A 411 -20.26 -25.58 2.80
C PHE A 411 -20.96 -24.32 3.26
N VAL A 412 -20.56 -23.82 4.41
CA VAL A 412 -20.98 -22.51 4.93
C VAL A 412 -19.73 -21.71 5.26
N MET A 413 -19.67 -20.49 4.78
CA MET A 413 -18.66 -19.50 5.17
C MET A 413 -19.24 -18.65 6.31
N GLU A 414 -18.67 -18.74 7.50
CA GLU A 414 -19.13 -18.01 8.68
C GLU A 414 -18.02 -17.32 9.43
N GLY A 415 -18.31 -16.15 10.02
CA GLY A 415 -17.36 -15.31 10.76
C GLY A 415 -17.56 -13.86 10.46
N SER A 416 -16.51 -13.04 10.57
CA SER A 416 -16.59 -11.61 10.34
C SER A 416 -15.45 -11.12 9.45
N VAL A 417 -15.72 -10.07 8.69
CA VAL A 417 -14.72 -9.30 7.94
C VAL A 417 -14.61 -7.91 8.56
N ILE A 418 -13.40 -7.52 8.89
CA ILE A 418 -13.08 -6.17 9.33
C ILE A 418 -12.64 -5.38 8.11
N THR A 419 -13.36 -4.31 7.80
CA THR A 419 -13.01 -3.36 6.75
C THR A 419 -12.44 -2.10 7.37
N SER A 420 -11.21 -1.77 6.99
CA SER A 420 -10.56 -0.50 7.35
C SER A 420 -10.59 0.43 6.14
N LEU A 421 -11.15 1.63 6.33
CA LEU A 421 -11.31 2.64 5.30
C LEU A 421 -10.65 3.95 5.76
N ASP A 422 -9.68 4.43 4.98
CA ASP A 422 -9.12 5.77 5.09
C ASP A 422 -9.57 6.62 3.90
N VAL A 423 -10.14 7.79 4.17
CA VAL A 423 -10.57 8.74 3.15
C VAL A 423 -9.64 9.95 3.20
N TYR A 424 -9.03 10.28 2.07
CA TYR A 424 -8.08 11.35 1.92
C TYR A 424 -8.72 12.59 1.28
N LYS A 425 -8.33 13.77 1.78
CA LYS A 425 -8.76 15.05 1.23
C LYS A 425 -7.55 15.97 1.04
N ASN A 426 -7.38 16.49 -0.15
CA ASN A 426 -6.39 17.54 -0.41
C ASN A 426 -6.95 18.88 0.06
N VAL A 427 -6.25 19.51 1.00
CA VAL A 427 -6.58 20.83 1.56
C VAL A 427 -5.56 21.83 1.05
N THR A 428 -6.05 22.87 0.37
CA THR A 428 -5.21 23.97 -0.12
C THR A 428 -5.44 25.20 0.74
N LYS A 429 -4.35 25.81 1.21
CA LYS A 429 -4.38 27.05 1.98
C LYS A 429 -3.31 28.02 1.49
N GLY A 430 -3.65 29.32 1.48
CA GLY A 430 -2.68 30.38 1.24
C GLY A 430 -1.76 30.55 2.45
N MET A 431 -0.46 30.51 2.22
CA MET A 431 0.59 30.72 3.22
C MET A 431 1.45 31.91 2.82
N VAL A 432 1.99 32.65 3.79
CA VAL A 432 3.01 33.65 3.51
C VAL A 432 4.35 32.95 3.29
N ALA A 433 4.84 33.00 2.05
CA ALA A 433 6.13 32.43 1.64
C ALA A 433 7.30 33.35 1.96
N ASP A 434 7.09 34.69 1.86
CA ASP A 434 8.10 35.69 2.19
C ASP A 434 7.46 36.99 2.67
N ILE A 435 8.22 37.78 3.46
CA ILE A 435 7.76 39.01 4.08
C ILE A 435 8.90 40.02 4.22
N TYR A 436 8.60 41.30 4.02
CA TYR A 436 9.51 42.39 4.36
C TYR A 436 8.74 43.65 4.76
N HIS A 437 9.41 44.52 5.51
CA HIS A 437 8.91 45.84 5.87
C HIS A 437 9.68 46.94 5.11
N LYS A 438 8.99 47.97 4.65
CA LYS A 438 9.60 49.03 3.82
C LYS A 438 10.67 49.85 4.56
N GLU A 439 10.55 50.01 5.88
CA GLU A 439 11.41 50.89 6.68
C GLU A 439 12.24 50.17 7.72
N LYS A 440 11.77 49.04 8.22
CA LYS A 440 12.36 48.28 9.32
C LYS A 440 12.81 46.91 8.86
N GLU A 441 13.58 46.22 9.64
CA GLU A 441 13.98 44.85 9.40
C GLU A 441 13.02 43.89 10.08
N ILE A 442 12.59 42.84 9.37
CA ILE A 442 11.81 41.72 9.91
C ILE A 442 12.71 40.50 9.97
N THR A 443 12.74 39.86 11.14
CA THR A 443 13.36 38.56 11.35
C THR A 443 12.31 37.51 11.67
N TYR A 444 12.53 36.30 11.21
CA TYR A 444 11.66 35.13 11.44
C TYR A 444 12.47 33.84 11.39
N ASP A 445 11.95 32.83 12.07
CA ASP A 445 12.48 31.48 12.00
C ASP A 445 11.72 30.67 10.92
N MET A 446 12.41 29.73 10.26
CA MET A 446 11.79 28.80 9.33
C MET A 446 11.78 27.40 9.91
N ALA A 447 10.58 26.87 10.18
CA ALA A 447 10.41 25.47 10.51
C ALA A 447 10.16 24.66 9.24
N LYS A 448 10.86 23.53 9.10
CA LYS A 448 10.68 22.60 8.00
C LYS A 448 9.80 21.46 8.45
N VAL A 449 8.75 21.19 7.70
CA VAL A 449 7.80 20.12 7.97
C VAL A 449 7.61 19.29 6.71
N ARG A 450 7.77 17.98 6.83
CA ARG A 450 7.46 17.04 5.75
C ARG A 450 5.95 16.93 5.60
N SER A 451 5.44 17.04 4.38
CA SER A 451 4.05 16.81 4.06
C SER A 451 3.92 15.92 2.83
N ARG A 452 2.79 15.24 2.72
CA ARG A 452 2.45 14.41 1.57
C ARG A 452 1.23 14.97 0.86
N VAL A 453 1.23 14.87 -0.46
CA VAL A 453 0.10 15.26 -1.31
C VAL A 453 -0.30 14.07 -2.16
N LEU A 454 -1.53 13.59 -1.98
CA LEU A 454 -2.10 12.54 -2.82
C LEU A 454 -2.31 13.09 -4.24
N LYS A 455 -1.65 12.52 -5.21
CA LYS A 455 -1.79 12.86 -6.64
C LYS A 455 -2.92 12.10 -7.30
N GLY A 456 -3.23 10.93 -6.77
CA GLY A 456 -4.33 10.10 -7.20
C GLY A 456 -4.22 8.69 -6.63
N SER A 457 -5.30 7.97 -6.73
CA SER A 457 -5.39 6.54 -6.39
C SER A 457 -6.23 5.84 -7.44
N GLY A 458 -5.97 4.57 -7.64
CA GLY A 458 -6.70 3.75 -8.59
C GLY A 458 -6.63 2.27 -8.24
N MET A 459 -7.41 1.48 -8.98
CA MET A 459 -7.48 0.03 -8.85
C MET A 459 -7.57 -0.59 -10.25
N THR A 460 -6.97 -1.76 -10.44
CA THR A 460 -7.06 -2.54 -11.67
C THR A 460 -7.15 -4.02 -11.35
N ASP A 461 -7.73 -4.78 -12.28
CA ASP A 461 -7.77 -6.25 -12.24
C ASP A 461 -6.74 -6.81 -13.23
N ILE A 462 -5.70 -7.42 -12.69
CA ILE A 462 -4.62 -8.02 -13.47
C ILE A 462 -4.95 -9.48 -13.73
N THR A 463 -5.07 -9.84 -15.02
CA THR A 463 -5.28 -11.23 -15.41
C THR A 463 -3.95 -11.92 -15.66
N VAL A 464 -3.74 -13.09 -15.05
CA VAL A 464 -2.59 -13.96 -15.28
C VAL A 464 -3.03 -15.26 -15.93
N ARG A 465 -2.18 -15.77 -16.84
CA ARG A 465 -2.38 -17.04 -17.51
C ARG A 465 -1.04 -17.71 -17.73
N GLU A 466 -0.90 -18.96 -17.28
CA GLU A 466 0.34 -19.73 -17.38
C GLU A 466 0.05 -21.22 -17.55
N THR A 467 0.84 -21.91 -18.35
CA THR A 467 0.77 -23.36 -18.47
C THR A 467 1.90 -24.00 -17.66
N VAL A 468 1.52 -24.87 -16.74
CA VAL A 468 2.45 -25.59 -15.88
C VAL A 468 2.56 -27.02 -16.36
N VAL A 469 3.80 -27.51 -16.49
CA VAL A 469 4.09 -28.89 -16.87
C VAL A 469 4.41 -29.70 -15.62
N SER A 470 3.79 -30.84 -15.45
CA SER A 470 4.10 -31.77 -14.36
C SER A 470 5.46 -32.42 -14.60
N PRO A 471 6.40 -32.29 -13.65
CA PRO A 471 7.73 -32.90 -13.78
C PRO A 471 7.75 -34.37 -13.34
N GLU A 472 6.78 -34.82 -12.53
CA GLU A 472 6.86 -36.09 -11.83
C GLU A 472 5.98 -37.17 -12.48
N ALA A 473 4.66 -36.97 -12.49
CA ALA A 473 3.68 -37.98 -12.93
C ALA A 473 2.61 -37.36 -13.81
N GLU A 474 1.86 -38.18 -14.50
CA GLU A 474 0.66 -37.74 -15.22
C GLU A 474 -0.45 -37.41 -14.21
N ILE A 475 -1.11 -36.27 -14.44
CA ILE A 475 -2.13 -35.70 -13.57
C ILE A 475 -3.48 -36.24 -13.97
N SER A 476 -4.15 -36.91 -13.06
CA SER A 476 -5.56 -37.29 -13.19
C SER A 476 -6.47 -36.13 -12.82
N GLU A 477 -6.18 -35.49 -11.68
CA GLU A 477 -7.03 -34.44 -11.12
C GLU A 477 -6.22 -33.48 -10.27
N VAL A 478 -6.59 -32.19 -10.27
CA VAL A 478 -6.10 -31.20 -9.33
C VAL A 478 -7.08 -31.07 -8.18
N ILE A 479 -6.66 -31.50 -7.00
CA ILE A 479 -7.51 -31.56 -5.80
C ILE A 479 -7.39 -30.33 -4.91
N TYR A 480 -6.44 -29.43 -5.18
CA TYR A 480 -6.32 -28.15 -4.48
C TYR A 480 -5.48 -27.17 -5.29
N ILE A 481 -5.87 -25.90 -5.24
CA ILE A 481 -5.13 -24.77 -5.79
C ILE A 481 -5.09 -23.66 -4.77
N SER A 482 -3.93 -23.04 -4.61
CA SER A 482 -3.78 -21.81 -3.82
C SER A 482 -2.80 -20.86 -4.50
N GLY A 483 -2.98 -19.57 -4.27
CA GLY A 483 -2.10 -18.53 -4.80
C GLY A 483 -1.80 -17.44 -3.79
N LYS A 484 -0.53 -17.03 -3.75
CA LYS A 484 -0.08 -15.93 -2.90
C LYS A 484 0.79 -14.97 -3.71
N ILE A 485 0.57 -13.68 -3.54
CA ILE A 485 1.44 -12.66 -4.12
C ILE A 485 2.73 -12.67 -3.30
N LYS A 486 3.84 -13.05 -3.94
CA LYS A 486 5.16 -13.13 -3.32
C LYS A 486 5.78 -11.75 -3.15
N ASN A 487 5.68 -10.93 -4.19
CA ASN A 487 6.10 -9.55 -4.20
C ASN A 487 5.20 -8.75 -5.13
N ILE A 488 5.03 -7.49 -4.81
CA ILE A 488 4.37 -6.51 -5.67
C ILE A 488 5.09 -5.18 -5.48
N SER A 489 5.39 -4.51 -6.57
CA SER A 489 6.03 -3.20 -6.60
C SER A 489 5.40 -2.33 -7.66
N ALA A 490 5.53 -1.03 -7.54
CA ALA A 490 5.05 -0.09 -8.54
C ALA A 490 6.05 1.03 -8.76
N MET A 491 6.11 1.50 -10.00
CA MET A 491 6.93 2.64 -10.41
C MET A 491 6.02 3.74 -10.97
N ALA A 492 6.29 4.99 -10.53
CA ALA A 492 5.58 6.14 -11.06
C ALA A 492 6.08 6.46 -12.47
N GLU A 493 5.15 6.56 -13.39
CA GLU A 493 5.37 7.06 -14.73
C GLU A 493 4.45 8.24 -14.98
N LYS A 494 4.71 9.01 -16.03
CA LYS A 494 3.87 10.14 -16.38
C LYS A 494 2.45 9.68 -16.73
N GLY A 495 1.50 10.04 -15.86
CA GLY A 495 0.07 9.75 -16.03
C GLY A 495 -0.36 8.36 -15.61
N ARG A 496 0.52 7.51 -15.10
CA ARG A 496 0.19 6.16 -14.64
C ARG A 496 1.15 5.61 -13.59
N ALA A 497 0.71 4.57 -12.89
CA ALA A 497 1.52 3.73 -12.02
C ALA A 497 1.74 2.38 -12.71
N ALA A 498 2.97 2.06 -13.10
CA ALA A 498 3.33 0.75 -13.62
C ALA A 498 3.52 -0.23 -12.46
N ILE A 499 2.81 -1.36 -12.50
CA ILE A 499 2.80 -2.38 -11.44
C ILE A 499 3.49 -3.64 -11.97
N GLU A 500 4.32 -4.24 -11.15
CA GLU A 500 4.91 -5.55 -11.42
C GLU A 500 4.95 -6.40 -10.14
N GLY A 501 4.88 -7.71 -10.32
CA GLY A 501 4.93 -8.63 -9.19
C GLY A 501 5.04 -10.08 -9.62
N THR A 502 4.97 -10.95 -8.63
CA THR A 502 5.02 -12.40 -8.83
C THR A 502 3.92 -13.07 -8.01
N LEU A 503 3.10 -13.85 -8.68
CA LEU A 503 2.11 -14.73 -8.07
C LEU A 503 2.70 -16.14 -7.96
N THR A 504 2.85 -16.66 -6.74
CA THR A 504 3.20 -18.06 -6.51
C THR A 504 1.93 -18.88 -6.43
N VAL A 505 1.74 -19.81 -7.35
CA VAL A 505 0.62 -20.76 -7.35
C VAL A 505 1.12 -22.13 -6.94
N LYS A 506 0.39 -22.80 -6.06
CA LYS A 506 0.61 -24.19 -5.65
C LYS A 506 -0.59 -25.04 -6.04
N LEU A 507 -0.32 -26.14 -6.70
CA LEU A 507 -1.30 -27.17 -7.06
C LEU A 507 -1.01 -28.43 -6.25
N LEU A 508 -2.05 -29.10 -5.75
CA LEU A 508 -1.98 -30.46 -5.24
C LEU A 508 -2.69 -31.37 -6.22
N CYS A 509 -1.97 -32.35 -6.75
CA CYS A 509 -2.40 -33.20 -7.85
C CYS A 509 -2.51 -34.66 -7.45
N MET A 510 -3.54 -35.34 -7.97
CA MET A 510 -3.64 -36.79 -7.95
C MET A 510 -3.02 -37.35 -9.23
N PRO A 511 -2.18 -38.37 -9.14
CA PRO A 511 -1.61 -39.04 -10.31
C PRO A 511 -2.64 -39.90 -11.02
N GLU A 512 -2.44 -40.12 -12.33
CA GLU A 512 -3.32 -40.99 -13.12
C GLU A 512 -3.16 -42.47 -12.72
N GLN A 513 -1.93 -42.91 -12.42
CA GLN A 513 -1.67 -44.25 -11.96
C GLN A 513 -1.93 -44.36 -10.47
N LYS A 514 -2.81 -45.26 -10.05
CA LYS A 514 -3.12 -45.51 -8.60
C LYS A 514 -1.91 -45.97 -7.79
N SER A 515 -0.84 -46.45 -8.42
CA SER A 515 0.43 -46.81 -7.76
C SER A 515 1.24 -45.60 -7.32
N ASP A 516 1.04 -44.45 -7.94
CA ASP A 516 1.80 -43.25 -7.70
C ASP A 516 1.18 -42.44 -6.57
N LYS A 517 1.97 -41.59 -5.94
CA LYS A 517 1.55 -40.79 -4.80
C LYS A 517 1.05 -39.41 -5.22
N PRO A 518 0.08 -38.84 -4.49
CA PRO A 518 -0.24 -37.42 -4.64
C PRO A 518 1.02 -36.56 -4.52
N PHE A 519 1.10 -35.50 -5.30
CA PHE A 519 2.24 -34.62 -5.36
C PHE A 519 1.82 -33.14 -5.51
N SER A 520 2.74 -32.24 -5.20
CA SER A 520 2.49 -30.81 -5.31
C SER A 520 3.39 -30.16 -6.37
N ILE A 521 2.82 -29.20 -7.10
CA ILE A 521 3.53 -28.39 -8.07
C ILE A 521 3.47 -26.94 -7.58
N SER A 522 4.61 -26.25 -7.56
CA SER A 522 4.68 -24.82 -7.27
C SER A 522 5.22 -24.07 -8.47
N LYS A 523 4.58 -22.97 -8.85
CA LYS A 523 4.98 -22.13 -9.97
C LYS A 523 4.91 -20.67 -9.61
N ASP A 524 6.00 -19.93 -9.87
CA ASP A 524 6.05 -18.47 -9.80
C ASP A 524 5.63 -17.91 -11.17
N ILE A 525 4.58 -17.10 -11.19
CA ILE A 525 4.00 -16.46 -12.37
C ILE A 525 4.25 -14.96 -12.28
N PRO A 526 5.11 -14.37 -13.11
CA PRO A 526 5.29 -12.93 -13.13
C PRO A 526 4.08 -12.23 -13.75
N PHE A 527 3.71 -11.08 -13.22
CA PHE A 527 2.67 -10.23 -13.79
C PHE A 527 3.11 -8.78 -13.89
N LYS A 528 2.55 -8.08 -14.88
CA LYS A 528 2.75 -6.64 -15.09
C LYS A 528 1.46 -6.02 -15.59
N ASP A 529 1.17 -4.81 -15.08
CA ASP A 529 0.04 -3.99 -15.53
C ASP A 529 0.27 -2.53 -15.16
N SER A 530 -0.70 -1.66 -15.41
CA SER A 530 -0.62 -0.26 -15.01
C SER A 530 -1.99 0.28 -14.59
N ILE A 531 -1.97 1.25 -13.68
CA ILE A 531 -3.14 2.01 -13.26
C ILE A 531 -2.99 3.44 -13.76
N ASP A 532 -4.00 3.95 -14.47
CA ASP A 532 -4.01 5.34 -14.93
C ASP A 532 -4.21 6.29 -13.75
N ILE A 533 -3.22 7.15 -13.51
CA ILE A 533 -3.23 8.18 -12.47
C ILE A 533 -2.71 9.47 -13.08
N VAL A 534 -3.61 10.31 -13.57
CA VAL A 534 -3.34 11.48 -14.42
C VAL A 534 -2.24 12.41 -13.88
N ASN A 535 -2.16 12.58 -12.56
CA ASN A 535 -1.19 13.47 -11.91
C ASN A 535 0.10 12.76 -11.44
N SER A 536 0.32 11.50 -11.84
CA SER A 536 1.55 10.77 -11.54
C SER A 536 2.74 11.35 -12.32
N GLN A 537 3.89 11.44 -11.66
CA GLN A 537 5.18 11.88 -12.22
C GLN A 537 6.28 10.94 -11.73
N GLU A 538 7.40 10.86 -12.44
CA GLU A 538 8.50 9.92 -12.16
C GLU A 538 9.11 10.05 -10.74
N GLU A 539 9.00 11.21 -10.11
CA GLU A 539 9.56 11.48 -8.78
C GLU A 539 8.57 11.22 -7.62
N THR A 540 7.39 10.67 -7.92
CA THR A 540 6.36 10.42 -6.88
C THR A 540 6.52 9.04 -6.23
N GLU A 541 6.23 8.96 -4.93
CA GLU A 541 6.20 7.71 -4.18
C GLU A 541 4.89 6.96 -4.48
N ILE A 542 4.96 5.62 -4.63
CA ILE A 542 3.76 4.80 -4.83
C ILE A 542 3.63 3.80 -3.69
N ASN A 543 2.45 3.75 -3.08
CA ASN A 543 2.01 2.65 -2.26
C ASN A 543 1.16 1.71 -3.11
N VAL A 544 1.57 0.46 -3.26
CA VAL A 544 0.84 -0.56 -4.01
C VAL A 544 0.43 -1.69 -3.07
N ALA A 545 -0.77 -2.21 -3.26
CA ALA A 545 -1.26 -3.42 -2.61
C ALA A 545 -1.92 -4.32 -3.65
N GLY A 546 -1.84 -5.63 -3.44
CA GLY A 546 -2.45 -6.61 -4.32
C GLY A 546 -3.04 -7.77 -3.54
N THR A 547 -4.18 -8.28 -4.01
CA THR A 547 -4.87 -9.45 -3.45
C THR A 547 -5.29 -10.38 -4.59
N VAL A 548 -5.08 -11.67 -4.41
CA VAL A 548 -5.61 -12.67 -5.35
C VAL A 548 -7.13 -12.68 -5.23
N ARG A 549 -7.82 -12.37 -6.33
CA ARG A 549 -9.27 -12.37 -6.36
C ARG A 549 -9.82 -13.77 -6.61
N GLU A 550 -9.36 -14.39 -7.68
CA GLU A 550 -9.81 -15.70 -8.10
C GLU A 550 -8.68 -16.47 -8.77
N LEU A 551 -8.67 -17.78 -8.60
CA LEU A 551 -7.79 -18.71 -9.30
C LEU A 551 -8.60 -19.89 -9.79
N TRP A 552 -8.40 -20.25 -11.03
CA TRP A 552 -8.96 -21.46 -11.63
C TRP A 552 -7.95 -22.12 -12.54
N PHE A 553 -8.22 -23.34 -12.93
CA PHE A 553 -7.33 -24.14 -13.75
C PHE A 553 -8.11 -25.04 -14.69
N ASP A 554 -7.46 -25.41 -15.80
CA ASP A 554 -7.91 -26.42 -16.73
C ASP A 554 -6.81 -27.45 -16.95
N VAL A 555 -7.13 -28.73 -16.79
CA VAL A 555 -6.20 -29.81 -17.11
C VAL A 555 -6.27 -30.06 -18.63
N ILE A 556 -5.23 -29.59 -19.35
CA ILE A 556 -5.17 -29.69 -20.83
C ILE A 556 -4.92 -31.15 -21.25
N ASN A 557 -3.99 -31.81 -20.54
CA ASN A 557 -3.66 -33.22 -20.71
C ASN A 557 -2.98 -33.74 -19.44
N GLY A 558 -2.69 -35.02 -19.37
CA GLY A 558 -2.08 -35.64 -18.19
C GLY A 558 -0.77 -35.00 -17.69
N LYS A 559 -0.14 -34.10 -18.47
CA LYS A 559 1.12 -33.45 -18.09
C LYS A 559 1.05 -31.92 -18.01
N GLN A 560 -0.05 -31.33 -18.43
CA GLN A 560 -0.17 -29.87 -18.54
C GLN A 560 -1.45 -29.37 -17.90
N VAL A 561 -1.28 -28.38 -17.02
CA VAL A 561 -2.37 -27.65 -16.39
C VAL A 561 -2.24 -26.19 -16.77
N GLU A 562 -3.27 -25.60 -17.32
CA GLU A 562 -3.38 -24.17 -17.53
C GLU A 562 -3.93 -23.54 -16.25
N ILE A 563 -3.21 -22.55 -15.72
CA ILE A 563 -3.62 -21.74 -14.58
C ILE A 563 -4.09 -20.40 -15.10
N ARG A 564 -5.24 -19.96 -14.63
CA ARG A 564 -5.75 -18.61 -14.84
C ARG A 564 -6.03 -17.97 -13.50
N GLY A 565 -5.73 -16.68 -13.37
CA GLY A 565 -5.98 -15.95 -12.13
C GLY A 565 -6.32 -14.51 -12.39
N SER A 566 -7.01 -13.90 -11.42
CA SER A 566 -7.29 -12.49 -11.36
C SER A 566 -6.73 -11.93 -10.05
N ILE A 567 -5.97 -10.84 -10.16
CA ILE A 567 -5.35 -10.12 -9.04
C ILE A 567 -5.95 -8.72 -9.00
N CYS A 568 -6.59 -8.36 -7.91
CA CYS A 568 -7.00 -6.98 -7.63
C CYS A 568 -5.78 -6.22 -7.13
N ALA A 569 -5.32 -5.23 -7.87
CA ALA A 569 -4.20 -4.36 -7.48
C ALA A 569 -4.68 -2.92 -7.30
N SER A 570 -4.26 -2.27 -6.22
CA SER A 570 -4.56 -0.87 -5.93
C SER A 570 -3.26 -0.08 -5.75
N ALA A 571 -3.24 1.16 -6.21
CA ALA A 571 -2.10 2.05 -6.07
C ALA A 571 -2.53 3.44 -5.61
N GLU A 572 -1.70 4.05 -4.76
CA GLU A 572 -1.80 5.44 -4.31
C GLU A 572 -0.49 6.14 -4.66
N VAL A 573 -0.59 7.23 -5.39
CA VAL A 573 0.56 8.06 -5.77
C VAL A 573 0.63 9.27 -4.86
N MET A 574 1.73 9.38 -4.14
CA MET A 574 1.99 10.45 -3.17
C MET A 574 3.20 11.28 -3.59
N GLU A 575 3.09 12.59 -3.52
CA GLU A 575 4.23 13.50 -3.63
C GLU A 575 4.64 13.97 -2.25
N THR A 576 5.90 13.78 -1.88
CA THR A 576 6.45 14.29 -0.62
C THR A 576 7.06 15.65 -0.83
N LYS A 577 6.62 16.64 -0.04
CA LYS A 577 7.11 18.04 -0.08
C LYS A 577 7.59 18.49 1.28
N GLU A 578 8.64 19.31 1.31
CA GLU A 578 9.07 20.04 2.51
C GLU A 578 8.37 21.40 2.55
N LEU A 579 7.48 21.58 3.52
CA LEU A 579 6.85 22.87 3.81
C LEU A 579 7.78 23.69 4.70
N LYS A 580 7.95 24.97 4.34
CA LYS A 580 8.72 25.94 5.11
C LYS A 580 7.78 26.91 5.80
N LEU A 581 7.57 26.73 7.10
CA LEU A 581 6.63 27.53 7.89
C LEU A 581 7.35 28.63 8.64
N MET A 582 6.87 29.87 8.51
CA MET A 582 7.39 31.01 9.28
C MET A 582 6.92 30.96 10.72
N LYS A 583 7.86 31.16 11.65
CA LYS A 583 7.60 31.24 13.10
C LYS A 583 8.38 32.43 13.69
N ASN A 584 7.98 32.84 14.88
CA ASN A 584 8.72 33.83 15.70
C ASN A 584 9.02 35.14 14.95
N LEU A 585 8.03 35.71 14.26
CA LEU A 585 8.17 36.95 13.52
C LEU A 585 8.44 38.12 14.49
N CYS A 586 9.53 38.85 14.26
CA CYS A 586 9.91 40.01 15.03
C CYS A 586 10.30 41.18 14.14
N LEU A 587 9.97 42.39 14.57
CA LEU A 587 10.40 43.62 13.96
C LEU A 587 11.60 44.16 14.73
N LEU A 588 12.67 44.48 14.04
CA LEU A 588 13.86 45.09 14.63
C LEU A 588 13.78 46.61 14.44
N GLU A 589 13.75 47.36 15.56
CA GLU A 589 13.89 48.82 15.57
C GLU A 589 15.31 49.18 15.92
N SER A 590 16.06 49.74 14.97
CA SER A 590 17.37 50.34 15.18
C SER A 590 17.18 51.79 15.62
N GLU A 591 17.93 52.24 16.63
CA GLU A 591 17.94 53.65 17.07
C GLU A 591 18.62 54.57 16.06
N GLU A 592 19.44 54.03 15.16
CA GLU A 592 20.05 54.83 14.10
C GLU A 592 19.15 54.84 12.85
N PRO A 593 18.92 56.02 12.26
CA PRO A 593 18.21 56.12 11.02
C PRO A 593 19.03 55.40 9.92
N ASP A 594 18.42 54.38 9.31
CA ASP A 594 18.96 53.69 8.12
C ASP A 594 19.57 54.71 7.16
N LYS A 595 20.86 54.58 6.82
CA LYS A 595 21.50 55.41 5.80
C LYS A 595 20.68 55.27 4.51
N LYS A 596 19.87 56.31 4.24
CA LYS A 596 18.99 56.30 3.07
C LYS A 596 19.87 56.15 1.82
N GLY A 597 19.82 55.01 1.22
CA GLY A 597 20.44 54.77 -0.10
C GLY A 597 19.84 55.72 -1.17
N PRO A 598 20.33 55.69 -2.39
CA PRO A 598 19.84 56.55 -3.47
C PRO A 598 18.33 56.39 -3.65
N SER A 599 17.61 57.50 -3.79
CA SER A 599 16.15 57.51 -3.98
C SER A 599 15.70 56.91 -5.33
N MET A 600 16.63 56.80 -6.27
CA MET A 600 16.39 56.25 -7.61
C MET A 600 17.59 55.42 -8.05
N VAL A 601 17.33 54.20 -8.55
CA VAL A 601 18.33 53.24 -9.01
C VAL A 601 17.90 52.68 -10.37
N LEU A 602 18.81 52.62 -11.32
CA LEU A 602 18.62 51.89 -12.55
C LEU A 602 19.16 50.45 -12.34
N TYR A 603 18.26 49.50 -12.29
CA TYR A 603 18.59 48.08 -12.11
C TYR A 603 18.57 47.37 -13.47
N ILE A 604 19.57 46.54 -13.74
CA ILE A 604 19.60 45.65 -14.92
C ILE A 604 19.32 44.24 -14.45
N THR A 605 18.26 43.64 -14.94
CA THR A 605 17.81 42.31 -14.54
C THR A 605 18.78 41.21 -14.96
N ARG A 606 18.92 40.20 -14.11
CA ARG A 606 19.71 38.99 -14.32
C ARG A 606 18.78 37.80 -14.50
N LYS A 607 19.30 36.71 -15.03
CA LYS A 607 18.57 35.46 -15.14
C LYS A 607 18.14 34.98 -13.75
N GLY A 608 16.84 34.78 -13.58
CA GLY A 608 16.25 34.33 -12.31
C GLY A 608 15.77 35.46 -11.39
N ASP A 609 15.98 36.74 -11.73
CA ASP A 609 15.40 37.85 -10.97
C ASP A 609 13.88 37.87 -11.09
N CYS A 610 13.19 38.12 -9.97
CA CYS A 610 11.75 38.39 -9.96
C CYS A 610 11.46 39.78 -9.39
N MET A 611 10.27 40.30 -9.68
CA MET A 611 9.84 41.62 -9.20
C MET A 611 9.83 41.71 -7.68
N TRP A 612 9.49 40.61 -7.00
CA TRP A 612 9.46 40.53 -5.54
C TRP A 612 10.84 40.75 -4.92
N ASP A 613 11.86 40.04 -5.40
CA ASP A 613 13.23 40.12 -4.87
C ASP A 613 13.83 41.52 -5.05
N ILE A 614 13.55 42.16 -6.20
CA ILE A 614 13.98 43.51 -6.47
C ILE A 614 13.26 44.50 -5.54
N ALA A 615 11.92 44.35 -5.37
CA ALA A 615 11.14 45.19 -4.47
C ALA A 615 11.64 45.07 -3.01
N LYS A 616 11.87 43.83 -2.54
CA LYS A 616 12.40 43.54 -1.20
C LYS A 616 13.77 44.15 -1.00
N LYS A 617 14.68 43.97 -1.94
CA LYS A 617 16.05 44.51 -1.90
C LYS A 617 16.10 46.01 -1.79
N TYR A 618 15.22 46.72 -2.49
CA TYR A 618 15.19 48.19 -2.52
C TYR A 618 14.10 48.78 -1.62
N ARG A 619 13.41 47.94 -0.81
CA ARG A 619 12.38 48.35 0.16
C ARG A 619 11.25 49.19 -0.48
N THR A 620 10.86 48.84 -1.70
CA THR A 620 9.72 49.41 -2.43
C THR A 620 8.58 48.39 -2.55
N THR A 621 7.57 48.59 -3.37
CA THR A 621 6.50 47.60 -3.61
C THR A 621 6.54 47.11 -5.04
N VAL A 622 6.05 45.87 -5.25
CA VAL A 622 5.93 45.26 -6.60
C VAL A 622 5.02 46.10 -7.49
N GLU A 623 3.90 46.60 -6.96
CA GLU A 623 2.94 47.43 -7.69
C GLU A 623 3.61 48.74 -8.16
N ARG A 624 4.42 49.36 -7.28
CA ARG A 624 5.15 50.58 -7.65
C ARG A 624 6.21 50.34 -8.69
N LEU A 625 6.94 49.22 -8.60
CA LEU A 625 7.90 48.80 -9.63
C LEU A 625 7.23 48.56 -10.98
N LYS A 626 6.10 47.87 -10.98
CA LYS A 626 5.30 47.61 -12.21
C LYS A 626 4.78 48.90 -12.83
N ALA A 627 4.21 49.78 -12.01
CA ALA A 627 3.63 51.04 -12.49
C ALA A 627 4.69 51.98 -13.10
N ILE A 628 5.89 52.08 -12.49
CA ILE A 628 6.96 52.98 -12.99
C ILE A 628 7.58 52.44 -14.28
N ASN A 629 7.66 51.11 -14.45
CA ASN A 629 8.33 50.49 -15.60
C ASN A 629 7.36 49.98 -16.68
N GLU A 630 6.05 50.18 -16.50
CA GLU A 630 5.00 49.73 -17.43
C GLU A 630 5.13 48.21 -17.71
N VAL A 631 5.37 47.40 -16.66
CA VAL A 631 5.55 45.93 -16.73
C VAL A 631 4.42 45.26 -16.00
N GLU A 632 3.66 44.40 -16.66
CA GLU A 632 2.57 43.62 -16.04
C GLU A 632 3.03 42.27 -15.46
N ALA A 633 4.02 41.64 -16.11
CA ALA A 633 4.49 40.31 -15.75
C ALA A 633 5.39 40.35 -14.50
N ASP A 634 5.30 39.29 -13.66
CA ASP A 634 6.18 39.08 -12.52
C ASP A 634 7.55 38.51 -12.93
N SER A 635 7.60 37.78 -14.04
CA SER A 635 8.83 37.26 -14.63
C SER A 635 9.54 38.33 -15.46
N LEU A 636 10.85 38.44 -15.28
CA LEU A 636 11.69 39.44 -15.93
C LEU A 636 12.63 38.78 -16.94
N GLU A 637 12.71 39.39 -18.13
CA GLU A 637 13.73 39.01 -19.12
C GLU A 637 15.11 39.51 -18.66
N GLU A 638 16.15 38.73 -18.93
CA GLU A 638 17.54 39.11 -18.63
C GLU A 638 17.96 40.35 -19.43
N GLY A 639 18.65 41.27 -18.76
CA GLY A 639 19.16 42.51 -19.38
C GLY A 639 18.14 43.65 -19.48
N LYS A 640 16.91 43.47 -18.97
CA LYS A 640 15.91 44.54 -18.92
C LYS A 640 16.32 45.61 -17.93
N LYS A 641 16.17 46.88 -18.33
CA LYS A 641 16.47 48.03 -17.44
C LYS A 641 15.19 48.40 -16.69
N LEU A 642 15.26 48.36 -15.36
CA LEU A 642 14.18 48.76 -14.47
C LEU A 642 14.57 49.99 -13.67
N LEU A 643 13.66 50.95 -13.64
CA LEU A 643 13.77 52.11 -12.77
C LEU A 643 13.15 51.77 -11.41
N VAL A 644 13.99 51.76 -10.38
CA VAL A 644 13.58 51.49 -9.00
C VAL A 644 13.54 52.81 -8.24
N VAL A 645 12.36 53.16 -7.75
CA VAL A 645 12.14 54.35 -6.92
C VAL A 645 11.73 53.89 -5.53
N ARG A 646 12.49 54.34 -4.53
CA ARG A 646 12.22 54.06 -3.10
C ARG A 646 11.03 54.87 -2.58
#